data_5b64de49b856a18760b6e89f0e7a7a68
#
_entry.id   5b64de49b856a18760b6e89f0e7a7a68
#
_cell.length_a   1.000
_cell.length_b   1.000
_cell.length_c   1.000
_cell.angle_alpha   90.00
_cell.angle_beta   90.00
_cell.angle_gamma   90.00
#
_symmetry.space_group_name_H-M   'P 1'
#
loop_
_entity.id
_entity.type
_entity.pdbx_description
1 polymer ?
#
loop_
_entity_poly.entity_id
_entity_poly.type
_entity_poly.pdbx_seq_one_letter_code
_entity_poly.pdbx_strand_id
1 'polypeptide(L)'
;MASFDPRIFLWLSILMLCFSMPSFAQNSSECKISTDSLINIGREKLISLSIRIDNNSDQDFEGHITPVLPKGFGLVADQPIKVKVLKKTHTFYPFKFLVLNNADAETSLMVFQLHDLNNILRTQFKTSISMLPLRATELTVLTPSILLKQIGDSLTVNLLVHNSGNQVEELKLIASFPSDNGQGKNVLQKDIRLSPGTEQQISFRKIINRELYQLNNFYINIAGIYKNGDLFGNGITYVQNASANRQFVNAEIPQDILRRNLTNQISLSGQNLFSDSQSWQLNGTGATQLGHGILGFSVDAYQWNSLANRPLISNTWINYEGDKKGITIGNISENLESFINGRGAKIYTRADEDFHGLEAAFVQKSYNLLGDNLSYGYSAYVKTNLKDTSGRELNSSLIFDYAPLEQSRSILSANTVSLLNKRSLLMSVNIGGGFSQDLLNPDNIKPSLALGTNFSGNWQKLNFSSSNFFSTAYYPGIRRGVLQLNERISHYFGKHNTWLGFSLYSFDPAYQKNVFFFQRNYSLQRMEAGWAIPIKINLNLTLTASRDQEKADYNILQAEGDKLTAYRLNESINWHSTDFKQNIFFSMDNGFGQNMNGKTELQLRLNATWSNSWMNLNTYLQKGSFLLAESYNSGLNKQRIYRFSISPSFHQYFWNKKIRAEAGLIFYREALFGNNTTYTVKADYKITPKATFYISSYVYQYRTSFANSSFRSLQAGITQKLPDPRQHISGKKGNIAILIYKDNNLNGVFDAGDEPANSGTILVNKIIFIVPANGTIQYNKVPYGDYSLNMPLQNGYQIMPTHIIIDQKTMKINVPMQKSGNVTGRIVINFNENKSLQINPSLAGISLLIKGKDGMIRAVKTGEDGDYSVYLPEGTYQAYPDVMRLPEHIYFDGEPVQITVKSAIATTVPNITLKVKEKKIEVKHFKS
;
A
#
# COMPACT_ATOMS: atom_id res chain seq x y z
N MET A 1 41.12 -29.77 -18.33
CA MET A 1 41.38 -29.83 -19.79
C MET A 1 40.04 -29.99 -20.45
N ALA A 2 39.43 -28.92 -20.91
CA ALA A 2 38.19 -28.94 -21.69
C ALA A 2 38.59 -28.64 -23.15
N SER A 3 38.33 -29.57 -24.03
CA SER A 3 38.60 -29.47 -25.45
C SER A 3 37.74 -28.39 -26.10
N PHE A 4 38.37 -27.42 -26.68
CA PHE A 4 37.72 -26.41 -27.52
C PHE A 4 37.26 -27.07 -28.81
N ASP A 5 35.94 -26.98 -29.11
CA ASP A 5 35.36 -27.48 -30.36
C ASP A 5 35.68 -26.51 -31.51
N PRO A 6 36.45 -26.94 -32.55
CA PRO A 6 36.88 -26.10 -33.68
C PRO A 6 35.72 -25.65 -34.59
N ARG A 7 34.49 -26.14 -34.36
CA ARG A 7 33.30 -25.76 -35.14
C ARG A 7 32.78 -24.34 -34.85
N ILE A 8 33.08 -23.80 -33.65
CA ILE A 8 32.68 -22.43 -33.29
C ILE A 8 33.52 -21.40 -34.06
N PHE A 9 34.78 -21.70 -34.38
CA PHE A 9 35.67 -20.82 -35.16
C PHE A 9 35.28 -20.77 -36.64
N LEU A 10 34.71 -21.85 -37.19
CA LEU A 10 34.26 -21.90 -38.56
C LEU A 10 32.98 -21.06 -38.77
N TRP A 11 32.09 -21.02 -37.80
CA TRP A 11 30.89 -20.22 -37.87
C TRP A 11 31.15 -18.71 -37.71
N LEU A 12 32.12 -18.31 -36.89
CA LEU A 12 32.56 -16.92 -36.79
C LEU A 12 33.27 -16.41 -38.04
N SER A 13 34.03 -17.29 -38.76
CA SER A 13 34.69 -16.96 -40.02
C SER A 13 33.71 -16.83 -41.19
N ILE A 14 32.64 -17.61 -41.20
CA ILE A 14 31.54 -17.50 -42.19
C ILE A 14 30.69 -16.25 -41.94
N LEU A 15 30.50 -15.84 -40.67
CA LEU A 15 29.76 -14.60 -40.35
C LEU A 15 30.54 -13.32 -40.78
N MET A 16 31.90 -13.37 -40.82
CA MET A 16 32.71 -12.26 -41.30
C MET A 16 32.81 -12.15 -42.83
N LEU A 17 32.58 -13.22 -43.56
CA LEU A 17 32.60 -13.23 -45.02
C LEU A 17 31.28 -12.77 -45.66
N CYS A 18 30.19 -12.67 -44.91
CA CYS A 18 28.90 -12.17 -45.41
C CYS A 18 28.75 -10.63 -45.38
N PHE A 19 29.75 -9.90 -44.90
CA PHE A 19 29.72 -8.44 -44.86
C PHE A 19 30.50 -7.72 -45.98
N SER A 20 30.99 -8.42 -47.00
CA SER A 20 31.57 -7.80 -48.19
C SER A 20 30.60 -7.86 -49.37
N MET A 21 29.48 -7.14 -49.25
CA MET A 21 28.69 -6.82 -50.43
C MET A 21 29.28 -5.55 -51.07
N PRO A 22 29.44 -5.50 -52.41
CA PRO A 22 29.89 -4.29 -53.06
C PRO A 22 28.84 -3.22 -52.90
N SER A 23 29.22 -2.05 -52.41
CA SER A 23 28.43 -0.82 -52.43
C SER A 23 28.12 -0.49 -53.90
N PHE A 24 26.90 -0.71 -54.33
CA PHE A 24 26.37 -0.08 -55.54
C PHE A 24 26.49 1.39 -55.39
N ALA A 25 27.29 2.03 -56.23
CA ALA A 25 27.34 3.50 -56.33
C ALA A 25 25.92 3.98 -56.62
N GLN A 26 25.31 4.62 -55.68
CA GLN A 26 24.09 5.38 -55.88
C GLN A 26 24.46 6.55 -56.84
N ASN A 27 23.80 6.59 -58.01
CA ASN A 27 23.83 7.79 -58.85
C ASN A 27 23.59 9.01 -57.93
N SER A 28 24.51 9.95 -57.96
CA SER A 28 24.39 11.19 -57.24
C SER A 28 23.12 11.89 -57.76
N SER A 29 22.04 11.80 -57.01
CA SER A 29 20.85 12.58 -57.33
C SER A 29 21.23 14.06 -57.30
N GLU A 30 20.90 14.78 -58.40
CA GLU A 30 21.15 16.23 -58.51
C GLU A 30 20.60 17.03 -57.34
N CYS A 31 19.56 16.54 -56.69
CA CYS A 31 19.00 17.10 -55.49
C CYS A 31 19.09 16.08 -54.32
N LYS A 32 19.41 16.57 -53.14
CA LYS A 32 19.46 15.79 -51.89
C LYS A 32 18.56 16.41 -50.82
N ILE A 33 17.74 15.59 -50.13
CA ILE A 33 16.92 16.02 -49.00
C ILE A 33 17.50 15.42 -47.73
N SER A 34 17.53 16.18 -46.64
CA SER A 34 18.03 15.74 -45.34
C SER A 34 17.30 16.49 -44.21
N THR A 35 17.17 15.82 -43.09
CA THR A 35 16.74 16.37 -41.80
C THR A 35 17.36 15.52 -40.69
N ASP A 36 16.99 15.72 -39.45
CA ASP A 36 17.46 14.89 -38.34
C ASP A 36 17.13 13.42 -38.58
N SER A 37 18.14 12.54 -38.48
CA SER A 37 17.98 11.10 -38.73
C SER A 37 17.20 10.37 -37.63
N LEU A 38 17.18 10.95 -36.41
CA LEU A 38 16.45 10.47 -35.24
C LEU A 38 15.77 11.62 -34.53
N ILE A 39 14.46 11.48 -34.29
CA ILE A 39 13.63 12.44 -33.56
C ILE A 39 13.15 11.73 -32.30
N ASN A 40 13.59 12.22 -31.14
CA ASN A 40 13.09 11.73 -29.85
C ASN A 40 11.94 12.60 -29.38
N ILE A 41 10.76 12.00 -29.22
CA ILE A 41 9.55 12.68 -28.81
C ILE A 41 9.27 12.34 -27.34
N GLY A 42 9.13 13.35 -26.49
CA GLY A 42 8.76 13.24 -25.09
C GLY A 42 7.23 13.38 -24.90
N ARG A 43 6.84 14.52 -24.34
CA ARG A 43 5.42 14.85 -24.08
C ARG A 43 4.86 15.91 -25.04
N GLU A 44 5.66 16.33 -26.00
CA GLU A 44 5.28 17.35 -26.95
C GLU A 44 4.20 16.83 -27.90
N LYS A 45 3.15 17.62 -28.09
CA LYS A 45 2.07 17.31 -29.05
C LYS A 45 2.32 17.90 -30.43
N LEU A 46 3.17 18.89 -30.53
CA LEU A 46 3.52 19.56 -31.79
C LEU A 46 5.04 19.54 -31.97
N ILE A 47 5.49 18.87 -33.00
CA ILE A 47 6.94 18.77 -33.34
C ILE A 47 7.24 19.65 -34.55
N SER A 48 8.32 20.38 -34.49
CA SER A 48 8.83 21.21 -35.57
C SER A 48 10.18 20.72 -36.03
N LEU A 49 10.34 20.52 -37.34
CA LEU A 49 11.57 20.07 -37.96
C LEU A 49 12.01 21.10 -39.03
N SER A 50 13.26 21.09 -39.36
CA SER A 50 13.82 21.82 -40.50
C SER A 50 14.32 20.82 -41.53
N ILE A 51 13.73 20.88 -42.72
CA ILE A 51 14.11 20.02 -43.86
C ILE A 51 15.07 20.81 -44.73
N ARG A 52 16.28 20.30 -44.91
CA ARG A 52 17.28 20.85 -45.79
C ARG A 52 17.21 20.18 -47.15
N ILE A 53 17.20 21.02 -48.23
CA ILE A 53 17.31 20.55 -49.62
C ILE A 53 18.57 21.18 -50.21
N ASP A 54 19.47 20.33 -50.64
CA ASP A 54 20.68 20.69 -51.36
C ASP A 54 20.45 20.48 -52.86
N ASN A 55 20.56 21.53 -53.69
CA ASN A 55 20.53 21.43 -55.14
C ASN A 55 21.94 21.51 -55.71
N ASN A 56 22.48 20.38 -56.09
CA ASN A 56 23.82 20.28 -56.64
C ASN A 56 23.87 20.43 -58.19
N SER A 57 22.71 20.64 -58.83
CA SER A 57 22.60 20.80 -60.27
C SER A 57 22.95 22.23 -60.72
N ASP A 58 23.17 22.39 -61.97
CA ASP A 58 23.43 23.73 -62.63
C ASP A 58 22.12 24.45 -63.01
N GLN A 59 20.95 23.90 -62.61
CA GLN A 59 19.65 24.51 -62.87
C GLN A 59 18.89 24.72 -61.52
N ASP A 60 18.00 25.71 -61.50
CA ASP A 60 17.12 25.90 -60.35
C ASP A 60 16.14 24.72 -60.23
N PHE A 61 15.90 24.26 -59.01
CA PHE A 61 14.94 23.20 -58.74
C PHE A 61 13.67 23.79 -58.18
N GLU A 62 12.55 23.42 -58.78
CA GLU A 62 11.20 23.69 -58.29
C GLU A 62 10.43 22.38 -58.15
N GLY A 63 9.71 22.25 -57.05
CA GLY A 63 8.99 21.04 -56.75
C GLY A 63 8.18 21.09 -55.44
N HIS A 64 7.94 19.96 -54.83
CA HIS A 64 7.27 19.89 -53.56
C HIS A 64 7.75 18.70 -52.71
N ILE A 65 7.67 18.86 -51.38
CA ILE A 65 7.92 17.79 -50.43
C ILE A 65 6.60 17.17 -50.02
N THR A 66 6.51 15.84 -50.11
CA THR A 66 5.40 15.04 -49.60
C THR A 66 5.87 14.20 -48.39
N PRO A 67 5.40 14.52 -47.18
CA PRO A 67 5.72 13.74 -46.00
C PRO A 67 4.78 12.50 -45.92
N VAL A 68 5.34 11.35 -45.64
CA VAL A 68 4.59 10.11 -45.31
C VAL A 68 4.80 9.86 -43.82
N LEU A 69 3.73 10.08 -43.05
CA LEU A 69 3.72 9.93 -41.61
C LEU A 69 3.31 8.53 -41.22
N PRO A 70 3.92 7.96 -40.16
CA PRO A 70 3.45 6.72 -39.57
C PRO A 70 2.13 6.90 -38.82
N LYS A 71 1.47 5.80 -38.47
CA LYS A 71 0.24 5.79 -37.70
C LYS A 71 0.43 6.53 -36.37
N GLY A 72 -0.56 7.34 -35.98
CA GLY A 72 -0.50 8.10 -34.71
C GLY A 72 0.15 9.48 -34.85
N PHE A 73 0.47 9.90 -36.09
CA PHE A 73 0.98 11.24 -36.40
C PHE A 73 0.11 11.90 -37.45
N GLY A 74 -0.10 13.20 -37.29
CA GLY A 74 -0.96 14.01 -38.19
C GLY A 74 -0.23 15.22 -38.76
N LEU A 75 -0.58 15.61 -39.98
CA LEU A 75 -0.09 16.83 -40.58
C LEU A 75 -0.76 18.04 -39.94
N VAL A 76 -0.02 19.15 -39.78
CA VAL A 76 -0.59 20.43 -39.36
C VAL A 76 -1.22 21.15 -40.57
N ALA A 77 -0.76 20.86 -41.81
CA ALA A 77 -1.28 21.39 -43.05
C ALA A 77 -1.35 20.27 -44.11
N ASP A 78 -2.50 20.11 -44.76
CA ASP A 78 -2.78 19.03 -45.72
C ASP A 78 -2.13 19.24 -47.11
N GLN A 79 -1.40 20.32 -47.31
CA GLN A 79 -0.81 20.61 -48.61
C GLN A 79 0.67 20.26 -48.69
N PRO A 80 1.16 19.70 -49.82
CA PRO A 80 2.58 19.47 -50.03
C PRO A 80 3.35 20.81 -49.93
N ILE A 81 4.52 20.74 -49.29
CA ILE A 81 5.38 21.94 -49.11
C ILE A 81 6.02 22.27 -50.44
N LYS A 82 5.61 23.37 -51.07
CA LYS A 82 6.25 23.88 -52.31
C LYS A 82 7.66 24.34 -51.99
N VAL A 83 8.60 23.94 -52.81
CA VAL A 83 10.02 24.23 -52.61
C VAL A 83 10.62 24.81 -53.89
N LYS A 84 11.50 25.78 -53.71
CA LYS A 84 12.32 26.37 -54.75
C LYS A 84 13.74 26.53 -54.22
N VAL A 85 14.71 25.90 -54.88
CA VAL A 85 16.12 25.90 -54.46
C VAL A 85 16.95 26.30 -55.67
N LEU A 86 17.69 27.39 -55.54
CA LEU A 86 18.54 27.88 -56.59
C LEU A 86 19.69 26.90 -56.89
N LYS A 87 20.23 26.96 -58.11
CA LYS A 87 21.36 26.12 -58.51
C LYS A 87 22.55 26.26 -57.57
N LYS A 88 23.20 25.16 -57.25
CA LYS A 88 24.39 25.05 -56.37
C LYS A 88 24.15 25.62 -54.96
N THR A 89 22.92 25.70 -54.48
CA THR A 89 22.61 26.22 -53.16
C THR A 89 21.81 25.21 -52.32
N HIS A 90 21.58 25.55 -51.08
CA HIS A 90 20.69 24.82 -50.20
C HIS A 90 19.66 25.75 -49.56
N THR A 91 18.50 25.19 -49.22
CA THR A 91 17.40 25.92 -48.56
C THR A 91 16.76 25.07 -47.49
N PHE A 92 16.31 25.70 -46.41
CA PHE A 92 15.63 25.05 -45.29
C PHE A 92 14.14 25.35 -45.35
N TYR A 93 13.33 24.29 -45.17
CA TYR A 93 11.89 24.37 -45.15
C TYR A 93 11.37 23.86 -43.78
N PRO A 94 10.59 24.67 -43.07
CA PRO A 94 10.01 24.24 -41.79
C PRO A 94 8.90 23.23 -42.02
N PHE A 95 8.88 22.16 -41.22
CA PHE A 95 7.85 21.13 -41.20
C PHE A 95 7.33 20.95 -39.81
N LYS A 96 6.00 20.87 -39.67
CA LYS A 96 5.35 20.64 -38.38
C LYS A 96 4.36 19.48 -38.48
N PHE A 97 4.36 18.62 -37.46
CA PHE A 97 3.41 17.55 -37.34
C PHE A 97 2.90 17.39 -35.91
N LEU A 98 1.72 16.81 -35.76
CA LEU A 98 1.07 16.56 -34.49
C LEU A 98 1.29 15.11 -34.06
N VAL A 99 1.48 14.92 -32.76
CA VAL A 99 1.45 13.61 -32.11
C VAL A 99 0.04 13.37 -31.61
N LEU A 100 -0.65 12.40 -32.19
CA LEU A 100 -2.00 12.04 -31.83
C LEU A 100 -2.01 11.14 -30.59
N ASN A 101 -3.11 11.07 -29.89
CA ASN A 101 -3.25 10.28 -28.65
C ASN A 101 -3.10 8.76 -28.85
N ASN A 102 -3.19 8.29 -30.09
CA ASN A 102 -3.04 6.88 -30.49
C ASN A 102 -1.64 6.56 -31.06
N ALA A 103 -0.66 7.43 -30.86
CA ALA A 103 0.72 7.17 -31.27
C ALA A 103 1.38 6.19 -30.32
N ASP A 104 1.84 5.05 -30.84
CA ASP A 104 2.45 3.98 -30.07
C ASP A 104 3.91 4.30 -29.66
N ALA A 105 4.34 3.81 -28.50
CA ALA A 105 5.72 3.97 -27.99
C ALA A 105 6.69 3.03 -28.73
N GLU A 106 6.73 3.11 -30.03
CA GLU A 106 7.65 2.36 -30.88
C GLU A 106 8.49 3.29 -31.74
N THR A 107 9.59 2.75 -32.27
CA THR A 107 10.36 3.48 -33.27
C THR A 107 9.67 3.34 -34.61
N SER A 108 9.18 4.44 -35.12
CA SER A 108 8.46 4.54 -36.39
C SER A 108 9.32 5.25 -37.43
N LEU A 109 9.05 4.98 -38.70
CA LEU A 109 9.75 5.66 -39.81
C LEU A 109 8.83 6.69 -40.46
N MET A 110 9.33 7.93 -40.55
CA MET A 110 8.74 8.99 -41.37
C MET A 110 9.58 9.14 -42.62
N VAL A 111 8.94 9.31 -43.77
CA VAL A 111 9.61 9.45 -45.05
C VAL A 111 9.27 10.81 -45.66
N PHE A 112 10.28 11.58 -46.04
CA PHE A 112 10.13 12.81 -46.85
C PHE A 112 10.47 12.48 -48.28
N GLN A 113 9.53 12.70 -49.19
CA GLN A 113 9.68 12.51 -50.63
C GLN A 113 9.74 13.82 -51.33
N LEU A 114 10.81 14.06 -52.11
CA LEU A 114 10.95 15.27 -52.93
C LEU A 114 10.54 14.97 -54.37
N HIS A 115 9.51 15.65 -54.82
CA HIS A 115 8.97 15.54 -56.20
C HIS A 115 9.26 16.83 -56.96
N ASP A 116 9.44 16.71 -58.27
CA ASP A 116 9.49 17.86 -59.17
C ASP A 116 8.07 18.37 -59.55
N LEU A 117 7.98 19.38 -60.40
CA LEU A 117 6.70 19.91 -60.87
C LEU A 117 5.86 18.93 -61.66
N ASN A 118 6.48 17.90 -62.25
CA ASN A 118 5.81 16.81 -62.95
C ASN A 118 5.42 15.64 -62.07
N ASN A 119 5.56 15.80 -60.78
CA ASN A 119 5.25 14.78 -59.75
C ASN A 119 6.18 13.55 -59.79
N ILE A 120 7.37 13.70 -60.38
CA ILE A 120 8.37 12.60 -60.43
C ILE A 120 9.21 12.67 -59.16
N LEU A 121 9.32 11.51 -58.45
CA LEU A 121 10.14 11.38 -57.25
C LEU A 121 11.64 11.53 -57.60
N ARG A 122 12.28 12.57 -57.06
CA ARG A 122 13.68 12.85 -57.27
C ARG A 122 14.58 12.23 -56.21
N THR A 123 14.16 12.32 -54.97
CA THR A 123 14.89 11.70 -53.82
C THR A 123 13.96 11.55 -52.62
N GLN A 124 14.36 10.73 -51.68
CA GLN A 124 13.65 10.55 -50.42
C GLN A 124 14.64 10.47 -49.26
N PHE A 125 14.18 10.88 -48.08
CA PHE A 125 14.91 10.74 -46.83
C PHE A 125 14.05 10.10 -45.78
N LYS A 126 14.62 9.17 -45.00
CA LYS A 126 13.94 8.43 -43.93
C LYS A 126 14.47 8.91 -42.58
N THR A 127 13.59 9.37 -41.71
CA THR A 127 13.94 9.72 -40.35
C THR A 127 13.22 8.77 -39.37
N SER A 128 13.90 8.37 -38.34
CA SER A 128 13.33 7.54 -37.28
C SER A 128 12.69 8.42 -36.20
N ILE A 129 11.47 8.13 -35.83
CA ILE A 129 10.79 8.77 -34.71
C ILE A 129 10.79 7.75 -33.55
N SER A 130 11.38 8.14 -32.44
CA SER A 130 11.37 7.35 -31.20
C SER A 130 10.52 8.04 -30.16
N MET A 131 9.43 7.38 -29.73
CA MET A 131 8.59 7.86 -28.65
C MET A 131 8.95 7.20 -27.34
N LEU A 132 9.10 8.00 -26.28
CA LEU A 132 9.28 7.50 -24.93
C LEU A 132 7.99 6.81 -24.45
N PRO A 133 8.09 5.61 -23.83
CA PRO A 133 6.93 4.91 -23.29
C PRO A 133 6.32 5.71 -22.14
N LEU A 134 5.05 6.02 -22.25
CA LEU A 134 4.25 6.67 -21.21
C LEU A 134 3.22 5.68 -20.66
N ARG A 135 3.34 5.34 -19.41
CA ARG A 135 2.33 4.58 -18.66
C ARG A 135 1.33 5.52 -18.03
N ALA A 136 0.08 5.37 -18.39
CA ALA A 136 -1.02 6.15 -17.82
C ALA A 136 -2.30 5.28 -17.89
N THR A 137 -2.53 4.48 -16.88
CA THR A 137 -3.73 3.63 -16.77
C THR A 137 -4.57 4.08 -15.58
N GLU A 138 -5.86 4.18 -15.79
CA GLU A 138 -6.83 4.59 -14.76
C GLU A 138 -7.82 3.47 -14.49
N LEU A 139 -8.21 3.33 -13.22
CA LEU A 139 -9.19 2.36 -12.74
C LEU A 139 -10.37 3.10 -12.11
N THR A 140 -11.56 2.93 -12.67
CA THR A 140 -12.79 3.50 -12.15
C THR A 140 -13.75 2.40 -11.71
N VAL A 141 -14.28 2.50 -10.49
CA VAL A 141 -15.31 1.59 -9.99
C VAL A 141 -16.70 2.10 -10.40
N LEU A 142 -17.35 1.38 -11.30
CA LEU A 142 -18.70 1.73 -11.80
C LEU A 142 -19.80 1.34 -10.80
N THR A 143 -19.54 0.42 -9.89
CA THR A 143 -20.47 -0.04 -8.84
C THR A 143 -19.96 0.35 -7.46
N PRO A 144 -20.07 1.60 -7.03
CA PRO A 144 -19.55 2.05 -5.73
C PRO A 144 -20.33 1.46 -4.54
N SER A 145 -21.57 1.02 -4.75
CA SER A 145 -22.38 0.36 -3.72
C SER A 145 -23.27 -0.74 -4.29
N ILE A 146 -23.46 -1.80 -3.51
CA ILE A 146 -24.31 -2.96 -3.86
C ILE A 146 -25.22 -3.28 -2.68
N LEU A 147 -26.50 -3.52 -2.98
CA LEU A 147 -27.49 -3.97 -2.01
C LEU A 147 -27.72 -5.47 -2.15
N LEU A 148 -27.47 -6.21 -1.08
CA LEU A 148 -27.77 -7.65 -1.00
C LEU A 148 -29.19 -7.87 -0.54
N LYS A 149 -29.94 -8.70 -1.26
CA LYS A 149 -31.32 -9.04 -0.91
C LYS A 149 -31.42 -10.41 -0.21
N GLN A 150 -30.74 -11.42 -0.73
CA GLN A 150 -30.81 -12.78 -0.18
C GLN A 150 -29.54 -13.59 -0.42
N ILE A 151 -29.41 -14.71 0.28
CA ILE A 151 -28.35 -15.70 0.07
C ILE A 151 -28.59 -16.38 -1.29
N GLY A 152 -27.53 -16.56 -2.07
CA GLY A 152 -27.57 -17.12 -3.42
C GLY A 152 -27.62 -16.07 -4.52
N ASP A 153 -27.86 -14.80 -4.20
CA ASP A 153 -27.77 -13.69 -5.16
C ASP A 153 -26.37 -13.57 -5.74
N SER A 154 -26.28 -13.09 -6.96
CA SER A 154 -25.00 -12.79 -7.62
C SER A 154 -24.58 -11.36 -7.33
N LEU A 155 -23.51 -11.20 -6.59
CA LEU A 155 -22.84 -9.93 -6.39
C LEU A 155 -21.96 -9.65 -7.60
N THR A 156 -22.21 -8.54 -8.30
CA THR A 156 -21.42 -8.13 -9.48
C THR A 156 -20.79 -6.76 -9.25
N VAL A 157 -19.46 -6.68 -9.37
CA VAL A 157 -18.70 -5.43 -9.32
C VAL A 157 -18.22 -5.11 -10.72
N ASN A 158 -18.61 -3.96 -11.24
CA ASN A 158 -18.21 -3.47 -12.55
C ASN A 158 -17.13 -2.41 -12.42
N LEU A 159 -16.10 -2.54 -13.23
CA LEU A 159 -14.96 -1.64 -13.31
C LEU A 159 -14.80 -1.15 -14.73
N LEU A 160 -14.29 0.06 -14.89
CA LEU A 160 -13.79 0.57 -16.15
C LEU A 160 -12.29 0.78 -16.01
N VAL A 161 -11.53 0.26 -16.97
CA VAL A 161 -10.08 0.46 -17.03
C VAL A 161 -9.78 1.17 -18.34
N HIS A 162 -9.12 2.31 -18.25
CA HIS A 162 -8.74 3.14 -19.38
C HIS A 162 -7.21 3.26 -19.45
N ASN A 163 -6.63 3.03 -20.65
CA ASN A 163 -5.22 3.24 -20.91
C ASN A 163 -5.03 4.53 -21.71
N SER A 164 -4.75 5.62 -21.02
CA SER A 164 -4.40 6.93 -21.62
C SER A 164 -2.91 7.05 -21.98
N GLY A 165 -2.13 5.96 -21.77
CA GLY A 165 -0.72 5.87 -22.17
C GLY A 165 -0.55 5.57 -23.65
N ASN A 166 0.70 5.42 -24.09
CA ASN A 166 1.07 5.17 -25.48
C ASN A 166 1.69 3.79 -25.72
N GLN A 167 1.54 2.88 -24.80
CA GLN A 167 2.02 1.49 -24.93
C GLN A 167 0.91 0.50 -24.55
N VAL A 168 0.98 -0.71 -25.12
CA VAL A 168 0.09 -1.79 -24.72
C VAL A 168 0.42 -2.23 -23.32
N GLU A 169 -0.57 -2.22 -22.43
CA GLU A 169 -0.40 -2.63 -21.05
C GLU A 169 -1.02 -4.01 -20.78
N GLU A 170 -0.25 -4.88 -20.14
CA GLU A 170 -0.75 -6.12 -19.56
C GLU A 170 -1.03 -5.89 -18.09
N LEU A 171 -2.29 -5.95 -17.72
CA LEU A 171 -2.82 -5.50 -16.43
C LEU A 171 -3.46 -6.67 -15.70
N LYS A 172 -3.32 -6.67 -14.40
CA LYS A 172 -3.99 -7.59 -13.49
C LYS A 172 -4.95 -6.83 -12.59
N LEU A 173 -6.21 -7.20 -12.61
CA LEU A 173 -7.25 -6.68 -11.74
C LEU A 173 -7.56 -7.68 -10.64
N ILE A 174 -7.64 -7.20 -9.42
CA ILE A 174 -7.85 -8.00 -8.22
C ILE A 174 -9.03 -7.42 -7.46
N ALA A 175 -10.02 -8.25 -7.15
CA ALA A 175 -11.11 -7.93 -6.24
C ALA A 175 -11.00 -8.78 -4.98
N SER A 176 -10.76 -8.16 -3.83
CA SER A 176 -10.59 -8.80 -2.54
C SER A 176 -11.86 -8.70 -1.70
N PHE A 177 -12.45 -9.82 -1.36
CA PHE A 177 -13.62 -9.95 -0.51
C PHE A 177 -13.21 -10.21 0.93
N PRO A 178 -14.01 -9.80 1.92
CA PRO A 178 -13.72 -10.14 3.31
C PRO A 178 -13.68 -11.65 3.52
N SER A 179 -12.74 -12.11 4.35
CA SER A 179 -12.63 -13.49 4.76
C SER A 179 -12.89 -13.62 6.27
N ASP A 180 -13.62 -14.65 6.67
CA ASP A 180 -14.00 -14.88 8.07
C ASP A 180 -12.82 -15.15 9.02
N ASN A 181 -11.65 -15.56 8.51
CA ASN A 181 -10.60 -16.17 9.33
C ASN A 181 -9.18 -15.58 9.13
N GLY A 182 -9.04 -14.45 8.45
CA GLY A 182 -7.72 -13.80 8.30
C GLY A 182 -6.66 -14.57 7.49
N GLN A 183 -6.90 -15.83 7.13
CA GLN A 183 -5.94 -16.70 6.47
C GLN A 183 -6.26 -17.08 5.02
N GLY A 184 -7.43 -16.76 4.50
CA GLY A 184 -7.78 -17.00 3.11
C GLY A 184 -8.26 -15.71 2.44
N LYS A 185 -7.46 -15.12 1.59
CA LYS A 185 -7.94 -14.01 0.77
C LYS A 185 -8.97 -14.57 -0.22
N ASN A 186 -10.23 -14.22 -0.02
CA ASN A 186 -11.29 -14.42 -1.00
C ASN A 186 -11.04 -13.46 -2.17
N VAL A 187 -10.11 -13.79 -3.06
CA VAL A 187 -9.64 -12.92 -4.11
C VAL A 187 -10.10 -13.47 -5.45
N LEU A 188 -10.76 -12.62 -6.24
CA LEU A 188 -10.99 -12.85 -7.66
C LEU A 188 -10.00 -12.02 -8.46
N GLN A 189 -9.43 -12.58 -9.51
CA GLN A 189 -8.50 -11.88 -10.36
C GLN A 189 -8.84 -12.07 -11.84
N LYS A 190 -8.55 -11.05 -12.64
CA LYS A 190 -8.62 -11.09 -14.09
C LYS A 190 -7.40 -10.42 -14.70
N ASP A 191 -6.84 -11.06 -15.70
CA ASP A 191 -5.77 -10.50 -16.51
C ASP A 191 -6.38 -9.92 -17.79
N ILE A 192 -5.99 -8.71 -18.15
CA ILE A 192 -6.45 -8.01 -19.35
C ILE A 192 -5.26 -7.42 -20.10
N ARG A 193 -5.42 -7.21 -21.39
CA ARG A 193 -4.47 -6.52 -22.26
C ARG A 193 -5.18 -5.33 -22.87
N LEU A 194 -4.63 -4.13 -22.65
CA LEU A 194 -5.27 -2.88 -23.06
C LEU A 194 -4.34 -2.10 -24.00
N SER A 195 -4.82 -1.81 -25.20
CA SER A 195 -4.08 -1.01 -26.17
C SER A 195 -4.10 0.48 -25.80
N PRO A 196 -3.17 1.29 -26.34
CA PRO A 196 -3.16 2.73 -26.15
C PRO A 196 -4.50 3.37 -26.54
N GLY A 197 -4.98 4.31 -25.72
CA GLY A 197 -6.23 5.06 -25.98
C GLY A 197 -7.50 4.23 -25.90
N THR A 198 -7.45 2.99 -25.39
CA THR A 198 -8.63 2.14 -25.27
C THR A 198 -9.09 1.96 -23.84
N GLU A 199 -10.37 1.66 -23.69
CA GLU A 199 -10.98 1.32 -22.41
C GLU A 199 -11.65 -0.04 -22.45
N GLN A 200 -11.79 -0.67 -21.29
CA GLN A 200 -12.47 -1.96 -21.19
C GLN A 200 -13.25 -2.05 -19.89
N GLN A 201 -14.52 -2.44 -20.00
CA GLN A 201 -15.35 -2.73 -18.84
C GLN A 201 -15.14 -4.17 -18.38
N ILE A 202 -14.89 -4.36 -17.09
CA ILE A 202 -14.62 -5.64 -16.45
C ILE A 202 -15.61 -5.87 -15.32
N SER A 203 -16.16 -7.08 -15.23
CA SER A 203 -17.08 -7.46 -14.15
C SER A 203 -16.50 -8.61 -13.32
N PHE A 204 -16.49 -8.45 -12.01
CA PHE A 204 -16.27 -9.54 -11.06
C PHE A 204 -17.61 -10.02 -10.52
N ARG A 205 -17.86 -11.32 -10.62
CA ARG A 205 -19.10 -11.94 -10.12
C ARG A 205 -18.79 -12.93 -9.01
N LYS A 206 -19.56 -12.88 -7.91
CA LYS A 206 -19.47 -13.81 -6.80
C LYS A 206 -20.88 -14.13 -6.28
N ILE A 207 -21.14 -15.40 -6.05
CA ILE A 207 -22.38 -15.85 -5.39
C ILE A 207 -22.24 -15.56 -3.89
N ILE A 208 -23.30 -14.98 -3.31
CA ILE A 208 -23.36 -14.63 -1.92
C ILE A 208 -23.63 -15.89 -1.11
N ASN A 209 -22.65 -16.32 -0.34
CA ASN A 209 -22.80 -17.38 0.62
C ASN A 209 -23.31 -16.84 1.97
N ARG A 210 -23.67 -17.75 2.88
CA ARG A 210 -24.16 -17.40 4.21
C ARG A 210 -23.17 -16.56 5.02
N GLU A 211 -21.87 -16.74 4.80
CA GLU A 211 -20.80 -16.03 5.51
C GLU A 211 -20.75 -14.55 5.12
N LEU A 212 -20.76 -14.24 3.81
CA LEU A 212 -20.81 -12.88 3.30
C LEU A 212 -22.13 -12.18 3.67
N TYR A 213 -23.24 -12.92 3.67
CA TYR A 213 -24.54 -12.35 4.01
C TYR A 213 -24.65 -12.00 5.52
N GLN A 214 -23.96 -12.70 6.39
CA GLN A 214 -23.90 -12.41 7.83
C GLN A 214 -23.07 -11.17 8.16
N LEU A 215 -22.20 -10.73 7.24
CA LEU A 215 -21.45 -9.49 7.38
C LEU A 215 -22.36 -8.30 7.06
N ASN A 216 -23.23 -7.87 7.90
CA ASN A 216 -24.24 -6.81 7.68
C ASN A 216 -23.84 -5.75 6.64
N ASN A 217 -22.59 -5.29 6.66
CA ASN A 217 -21.97 -4.42 5.67
C ASN A 217 -20.50 -4.81 5.51
N PHE A 218 -19.95 -4.70 4.30
CA PHE A 218 -18.54 -4.95 4.05
C PHE A 218 -18.02 -4.20 2.81
N TYR A 219 -16.72 -4.13 2.68
CA TYR A 219 -16.05 -3.55 1.53
C TYR A 219 -15.43 -4.63 0.66
N ILE A 220 -15.49 -4.42 -0.65
CA ILE A 220 -14.70 -5.14 -1.63
C ILE A 220 -13.61 -4.19 -2.08
N ASN A 221 -12.36 -4.54 -1.79
CA ASN A 221 -11.21 -3.76 -2.21
C ASN A 221 -10.79 -4.21 -3.60
N ILE A 222 -10.60 -3.25 -4.49
CA ILE A 222 -10.21 -3.47 -5.87
C ILE A 222 -8.83 -2.87 -6.07
N ALA A 223 -7.95 -3.60 -6.74
CA ALA A 223 -6.62 -3.14 -7.10
C ALA A 223 -6.33 -3.46 -8.55
N GLY A 224 -5.74 -2.51 -9.25
CA GLY A 224 -5.21 -2.68 -10.60
C GLY A 224 -3.69 -2.65 -10.57
N ILE A 225 -3.04 -3.67 -11.11
CA ILE A 225 -1.60 -3.87 -11.03
C ILE A 225 -1.05 -4.10 -12.44
N TYR A 226 0.02 -3.39 -12.79
CA TYR A 226 0.81 -3.67 -13.99
C TYR A 226 1.52 -5.02 -13.88
N LYS A 227 1.95 -5.58 -15.00
CA LYS A 227 2.70 -6.84 -15.05
C LYS A 227 4.00 -6.84 -14.22
N ASN A 228 4.61 -5.69 -14.01
CA ASN A 228 5.81 -5.53 -13.18
C ASN A 228 5.50 -5.45 -11.67
N GLY A 229 4.22 -5.50 -11.27
CA GLY A 229 3.79 -5.45 -9.88
C GLY A 229 3.42 -4.05 -9.34
N ASP A 230 3.63 -2.99 -10.12
CA ASP A 230 3.26 -1.63 -9.72
C ASP A 230 1.74 -1.46 -9.70
N LEU A 231 1.24 -0.76 -8.69
CA LEU A 231 -0.18 -0.41 -8.57
C LEU A 231 -0.48 0.80 -9.48
N PHE A 232 -1.47 0.68 -10.37
CA PHE A 232 -1.93 1.81 -11.18
C PHE A 232 -3.25 2.42 -10.70
N GLY A 233 -4.01 1.70 -9.90
CA GLY A 233 -5.26 2.22 -9.36
C GLY A 233 -5.83 1.32 -8.29
N ASN A 234 -6.63 1.90 -7.42
CA ASN A 234 -7.40 1.19 -6.42
C ASN A 234 -8.80 1.78 -6.31
N GLY A 235 -9.72 0.98 -5.80
CA GLY A 235 -11.09 1.39 -5.57
C GLY A 235 -11.78 0.50 -4.55
N ILE A 236 -12.98 0.91 -4.14
CA ILE A 236 -13.75 0.23 -3.12
C ILE A 236 -15.20 0.14 -3.57
N THR A 237 -15.80 -1.03 -3.42
CA THR A 237 -17.26 -1.21 -3.52
C THR A 237 -17.82 -1.49 -2.12
N TYR A 238 -18.80 -0.71 -1.71
CA TYR A 238 -19.49 -0.90 -0.44
C TYR A 238 -20.69 -1.80 -0.62
N VAL A 239 -20.77 -2.89 0.14
CA VAL A 239 -21.84 -3.86 0.07
C VAL A 239 -22.69 -3.80 1.33
N GLN A 240 -24.02 -3.71 1.16
CA GLN A 240 -24.97 -3.56 2.25
C GLN A 240 -26.09 -4.60 2.14
N ASN A 241 -26.55 -5.14 3.27
CA ASN A 241 -27.75 -5.95 3.30
C ASN A 241 -29.00 -5.07 3.23
N ALA A 242 -30.05 -5.58 2.58
CA ALA A 242 -31.36 -4.91 2.52
C ALA A 242 -31.99 -4.82 3.91
N SER A 243 -32.31 -3.60 4.40
CA SER A 243 -32.94 -3.41 5.70
C SER A 243 -33.71 -2.08 5.79
N ALA A 244 -34.84 -2.12 6.47
CA ALA A 244 -35.65 -0.93 6.84
C ALA A 244 -35.26 -0.36 8.22
N ASN A 245 -34.56 -1.14 9.03
CA ASN A 245 -34.12 -0.76 10.38
C ASN A 245 -32.61 -0.97 10.49
N ARG A 246 -31.87 0.12 10.74
CA ARG A 246 -30.42 0.10 10.85
C ARG A 246 -29.95 0.82 12.12
N GLN A 247 -28.80 0.40 12.58
CA GLN A 247 -28.04 1.13 13.57
C GLN A 247 -26.83 1.75 12.89
N PHE A 248 -26.51 3.00 13.20
CA PHE A 248 -25.32 3.65 12.69
C PHE A 248 -24.07 2.89 13.14
N VAL A 249 -23.21 2.60 12.16
CA VAL A 249 -21.90 2.02 12.36
C VAL A 249 -20.89 2.96 11.71
N ASN A 250 -19.93 3.43 12.50
CA ASN A 250 -18.85 4.24 11.93
C ASN A 250 -17.95 3.34 11.07
N ALA A 251 -17.99 3.58 9.77
CA ALA A 251 -17.12 2.85 8.83
C ALA A 251 -15.70 3.44 8.78
N GLU A 252 -15.50 4.67 9.26
CA GLU A 252 -14.19 5.26 9.38
C GLU A 252 -13.46 4.63 10.55
N ILE A 253 -12.32 4.01 10.29
CA ILE A 253 -11.42 3.51 11.33
C ILE A 253 -10.86 4.75 12.02
N PRO A 254 -11.15 4.99 13.32
CA PRO A 254 -10.52 6.08 14.03
C PRO A 254 -9.01 5.93 13.94
N GLN A 255 -8.30 7.01 13.67
CA GLN A 255 -6.82 7.01 13.60
C GLN A 255 -6.15 6.80 14.97
N ASP A 256 -6.89 6.44 15.97
CA ASP A 256 -6.50 6.27 17.36
C ASP A 256 -5.61 5.06 17.55
N ILE A 257 -4.35 5.28 17.93
CA ILE A 257 -3.31 4.25 18.10
C ILE A 257 -3.71 3.20 19.13
N LEU A 258 -4.36 3.61 20.23
CA LEU A 258 -4.86 2.71 21.26
C LEU A 258 -5.89 1.71 20.73
N ARG A 259 -6.81 2.17 19.89
CA ARG A 259 -7.87 1.32 19.34
C ARG A 259 -7.36 0.36 18.27
N ARG A 260 -6.28 0.69 17.57
CA ARG A 260 -5.70 -0.17 16.53
C ARG A 260 -5.03 -1.41 17.08
N ASN A 261 -4.43 -1.31 18.26
CA ASN A 261 -3.57 -2.34 18.82
C ASN A 261 -4.27 -3.25 19.85
N LEU A 262 -5.49 -2.90 20.28
CA LEU A 262 -6.21 -3.69 21.25
C LEU A 262 -7.10 -4.74 20.58
N THR A 263 -6.95 -5.99 21.01
CA THR A 263 -7.71 -7.13 20.44
C THR A 263 -9.16 -7.19 20.91
N ASN A 264 -9.55 -6.39 21.91
CA ASN A 264 -10.88 -6.38 22.55
C ASN A 264 -11.35 -7.77 22.92
N GLN A 265 -10.55 -8.48 23.68
CA GLN A 265 -10.86 -9.82 24.17
C GLN A 265 -10.22 -10.08 25.52
N ILE A 266 -10.80 -11.01 26.24
CA ILE A 266 -10.26 -11.54 27.49
C ILE A 266 -10.24 -13.05 27.40
N SER A 267 -9.17 -13.66 27.90
CA SER A 267 -8.97 -15.11 27.90
C SER A 267 -8.59 -15.60 29.28
N LEU A 268 -9.22 -16.67 29.70
CA LEU A 268 -8.80 -17.44 30.85
C LEU A 268 -8.35 -18.83 30.39
N SER A 269 -7.14 -19.23 30.77
CA SER A 269 -6.59 -20.55 30.41
C SER A 269 -5.87 -21.23 31.56
N GLY A 270 -5.99 -22.54 31.62
CA GLY A 270 -5.14 -23.41 32.43
C GLY A 270 -4.05 -24.03 31.55
N GLN A 271 -2.82 -24.01 32.01
CA GLN A 271 -1.66 -24.57 31.34
C GLN A 271 -1.10 -25.72 32.19
N ASN A 272 -0.51 -26.73 31.56
CA ASN A 272 0.02 -27.92 32.20
C ASN A 272 -1.01 -28.56 33.10
N LEU A 273 -2.26 -28.61 32.67
CA LEU A 273 -3.37 -29.21 33.45
C LEU A 273 -3.04 -30.64 33.86
N PHE A 274 -3.40 -30.98 35.05
CA PHE A 274 -3.17 -32.30 35.66
C PHE A 274 -1.69 -32.64 35.91
N SER A 275 -0.80 -31.62 36.02
CA SER A 275 0.60 -31.78 36.43
C SER A 275 0.92 -30.91 37.65
N ASP A 276 2.03 -31.21 38.32
CA ASP A 276 2.52 -30.42 39.47
C ASP A 276 2.90 -29.00 39.09
N SER A 277 3.20 -28.75 37.83
CA SER A 277 3.51 -27.44 37.26
C SER A 277 2.31 -26.70 36.65
N GLN A 278 1.09 -27.10 37.07
CA GLN A 278 -0.13 -26.43 36.59
C GLN A 278 -0.11 -24.93 36.89
N SER A 279 -0.56 -24.15 35.92
CA SER A 279 -0.72 -22.70 36.06
C SER A 279 -2.00 -22.22 35.41
N TRP A 280 -2.48 -21.10 35.93
CA TRP A 280 -3.62 -20.38 35.35
C TRP A 280 -3.16 -19.03 34.81
N GLN A 281 -3.66 -18.68 33.67
CA GLN A 281 -3.39 -17.39 33.05
C GLN A 281 -4.68 -16.67 32.74
N LEU A 282 -4.77 -15.42 33.19
CA LEU A 282 -5.78 -14.46 32.74
C LEU A 282 -5.08 -13.43 31.87
N ASN A 283 -5.42 -13.36 30.59
CA ASN A 283 -4.89 -12.33 29.74
C ASN A 283 -5.99 -11.68 28.89
N GLY A 284 -5.78 -10.43 28.51
CA GLY A 284 -6.70 -9.74 27.63
C GLY A 284 -6.41 -8.26 27.50
N THR A 285 -6.96 -7.72 26.46
CA THR A 285 -6.92 -6.27 26.20
C THR A 285 -8.27 -5.80 25.72
N GLY A 286 -8.62 -4.59 26.09
CA GLY A 286 -9.88 -4.01 25.67
C GLY A 286 -9.94 -2.51 25.87
N ALA A 287 -10.93 -1.90 25.24
CA ALA A 287 -11.26 -0.50 25.46
C ALA A 287 -12.76 -0.30 25.49
N THR A 288 -13.20 0.67 26.26
CA THR A 288 -14.60 1.10 26.31
C THR A 288 -14.68 2.61 26.40
N GLN A 289 -15.76 3.19 25.95
CA GLN A 289 -15.97 4.62 26.10
C GLN A 289 -16.40 4.94 27.54
N LEU A 290 -15.74 5.88 28.16
CA LEU A 290 -16.07 6.39 29.49
C LEU A 290 -16.18 7.92 29.46
N GLY A 291 -17.39 8.45 29.55
CA GLY A 291 -17.64 9.88 29.39
C GLY A 291 -17.22 10.40 28.01
N HIS A 292 -16.39 11.44 27.97
CA HIS A 292 -15.84 12.02 26.74
C HIS A 292 -14.54 11.33 26.28
N GLY A 293 -14.04 10.34 27.03
CA GLY A 293 -12.77 9.66 26.73
C GLY A 293 -12.93 8.15 26.53
N ILE A 294 -11.80 7.50 26.35
CA ILE A 294 -11.67 6.05 26.17
C ILE A 294 -10.92 5.49 27.36
N LEU A 295 -11.51 4.52 28.00
CA LEU A 295 -10.84 3.70 29.01
C LEU A 295 -10.32 2.45 28.32
N GLY A 296 -8.99 2.30 28.22
CA GLY A 296 -8.31 1.09 27.74
C GLY A 296 -7.74 0.30 28.91
N PHE A 297 -7.59 -1.00 28.73
CA PHE A 297 -6.93 -1.84 29.70
C PHE A 297 -6.17 -2.98 29.03
N SER A 298 -5.14 -3.46 29.73
CA SER A 298 -4.48 -4.72 29.48
C SER A 298 -4.37 -5.46 30.81
N VAL A 299 -4.51 -6.77 30.78
CA VAL A 299 -4.28 -7.64 31.91
C VAL A 299 -3.50 -8.88 31.45
N ASP A 300 -2.47 -9.26 32.19
CA ASP A 300 -1.68 -10.47 31.99
C ASP A 300 -1.20 -10.95 33.37
N ALA A 301 -1.88 -11.95 33.88
CA ALA A 301 -1.65 -12.49 35.22
C ALA A 301 -1.49 -14.00 35.16
N TYR A 302 -0.42 -14.52 35.76
CA TYR A 302 -0.11 -15.94 35.89
C TYR A 302 -0.12 -16.35 37.36
N GLN A 303 -0.73 -17.46 37.67
CA GLN A 303 -0.68 -18.12 38.98
C GLN A 303 -0.21 -19.56 38.81
N TRP A 304 0.90 -19.92 39.43
CA TRP A 304 1.41 -21.30 39.52
C TRP A 304 0.99 -21.94 40.83
N ASN A 305 0.60 -23.21 40.74
CA ASN A 305 0.23 -23.98 41.95
C ASN A 305 1.42 -24.27 42.86
N SER A 306 2.64 -24.36 42.30
CA SER A 306 3.79 -24.91 42.98
C SER A 306 4.85 -23.90 43.46
N LEU A 307 4.86 -22.67 42.96
CA LEU A 307 6.06 -21.80 43.09
C LEU A 307 5.86 -20.45 43.78
N ALA A 308 4.68 -19.97 44.00
CA ALA A 308 4.49 -18.69 44.68
C ALA A 308 3.10 -18.48 45.24
N ASN A 309 3.03 -17.92 46.44
CA ASN A 309 1.78 -17.46 47.05
C ASN A 309 1.20 -16.20 46.35
N ARG A 310 1.94 -15.60 45.40
CA ARG A 310 1.53 -14.38 44.69
C ARG A 310 1.57 -14.61 43.19
N PRO A 311 0.58 -14.10 42.45
CA PRO A 311 0.59 -14.15 40.98
C PRO A 311 1.71 -13.30 40.39
N LEU A 312 2.24 -13.73 39.25
CA LEU A 312 3.04 -12.88 38.38
C LEU A 312 2.10 -12.03 37.52
N ILE A 313 2.10 -10.74 37.75
CA ILE A 313 1.31 -9.78 36.97
C ILE A 313 2.26 -8.94 36.14
N SER A 314 2.21 -9.14 34.82
CA SER A 314 2.99 -8.41 33.82
C SER A 314 2.08 -7.73 32.82
N ASN A 315 2.59 -6.81 32.01
CA ASN A 315 1.85 -6.14 30.91
C ASN A 315 0.43 -5.68 31.28
N THR A 316 0.20 -5.36 32.55
CA THR A 316 -1.10 -5.01 33.09
C THR A 316 -1.13 -3.50 33.37
N TRP A 317 -2.07 -2.83 32.70
CA TRP A 317 -2.23 -1.40 32.81
C TRP A 317 -3.67 -0.97 32.55
N ILE A 318 -4.01 0.22 33.06
CA ILE A 318 -5.24 0.94 32.78
C ILE A 318 -4.83 2.29 32.15
N ASN A 319 -5.47 2.62 31.05
CA ASN A 319 -5.26 3.88 30.33
C ASN A 319 -6.60 4.62 30.21
N TYR A 320 -6.61 5.91 30.53
CA TYR A 320 -7.70 6.80 30.19
C TYR A 320 -7.21 7.87 29.23
N GLU A 321 -7.84 7.96 28.08
CA GLU A 321 -7.52 8.90 27.01
C GLU A 321 -8.72 9.77 26.68
N GLY A 322 -8.60 11.07 26.97
CA GLY A 322 -9.52 12.10 26.51
C GLY A 322 -9.14 12.62 25.14
N ASP A 323 -9.77 13.71 24.71
CA ASP A 323 -9.55 14.27 23.36
C ASP A 323 -8.09 14.71 23.12
N LYS A 324 -7.46 15.33 24.12
CA LYS A 324 -6.10 15.92 24.01
C LYS A 324 -5.08 15.39 25.02
N LYS A 325 -5.49 14.63 26.02
CA LYS A 325 -4.64 14.16 27.11
C LYS A 325 -4.96 12.74 27.47
N GLY A 326 -3.96 11.98 27.92
CA GLY A 326 -4.13 10.65 28.45
C GLY A 326 -3.26 10.37 29.66
N ILE A 327 -3.67 9.38 30.43
CA ILE A 327 -2.92 8.85 31.58
C ILE A 327 -2.95 7.33 31.52
N THR A 328 -1.79 6.72 31.76
CA THR A 328 -1.65 5.25 31.91
C THR A 328 -1.09 4.96 33.27
N ILE A 329 -1.67 3.99 33.98
CA ILE A 329 -1.19 3.51 35.28
C ILE A 329 -1.06 1.99 35.21
N GLY A 330 0.00 1.44 35.83
CA GLY A 330 0.31 0.01 35.84
C GLY A 330 1.64 -0.30 35.21
N ASN A 331 1.73 -1.28 34.36
CA ASN A 331 2.94 -1.58 33.61
C ASN A 331 3.17 -0.53 32.51
N ILE A 332 4.27 0.16 32.60
CA ILE A 332 4.74 1.08 31.56
C ILE A 332 5.91 0.40 30.86
N SER A 333 5.76 0.15 29.57
CA SER A 333 6.81 -0.43 28.72
C SER A 333 7.06 0.51 27.55
N GLU A 334 8.28 1.06 27.49
CA GLU A 334 8.70 1.98 26.43
C GLU A 334 10.08 1.56 25.91
N ASN A 335 10.20 1.55 24.61
CA ASN A 335 11.46 1.28 23.93
C ASN A 335 11.99 2.59 23.33
N LEU A 336 12.64 3.35 24.17
CA LEU A 336 13.39 4.55 23.81
C LEU A 336 14.85 4.16 23.50
N GLU A 337 15.80 5.06 23.64
CA GLU A 337 17.23 4.69 23.69
C GLU A 337 17.59 3.88 24.95
N SER A 338 16.68 3.82 25.94
CA SER A 338 16.73 2.91 27.07
C SER A 338 15.47 2.05 27.09
N PHE A 339 15.62 0.77 27.42
CA PHE A 339 14.46 -0.11 27.61
C PHE A 339 13.90 0.11 29.01
N ILE A 340 12.69 0.70 29.05
CA ILE A 340 12.01 1.02 30.29
C ILE A 340 10.84 0.07 30.42
N ASN A 341 10.82 -0.77 31.45
CA ASN A 341 9.72 -1.67 31.76
C ASN A 341 9.53 -1.81 33.25
N GLY A 342 8.31 -1.60 33.73
CA GLY A 342 7.99 -1.73 35.14
C GLY A 342 6.66 -1.10 35.53
N ARG A 343 6.42 -1.02 36.83
CA ARG A 343 5.23 -0.37 37.38
C ARG A 343 5.41 1.15 37.47
N GLY A 344 4.41 1.88 37.05
CA GLY A 344 4.52 3.34 37.06
C GLY A 344 3.27 4.04 36.59
N ALA A 345 3.46 5.33 36.30
CA ALA A 345 2.46 6.18 35.71
C ALA A 345 3.05 6.97 34.54
N LYS A 346 2.26 7.16 33.53
CA LYS A 346 2.58 7.91 32.33
C LYS A 346 1.45 8.89 32.02
N ILE A 347 1.79 10.13 31.76
CA ILE A 347 0.89 11.17 31.29
C ILE A 347 1.34 11.63 29.91
N TYR A 348 0.40 11.93 29.03
CA TYR A 348 0.73 12.38 27.70
C TYR A 348 -0.33 13.29 27.10
N THR A 349 0.11 14.07 26.10
CA THR A 349 -0.76 14.85 25.24
C THR A 349 -0.79 14.20 23.85
N ARG A 350 -1.92 14.29 23.16
CA ARG A 350 -2.04 13.80 21.79
C ARG A 350 -1.43 14.81 20.82
N ALA A 351 -0.72 14.32 19.83
CA ALA A 351 -0.27 15.13 18.71
C ALA A 351 -1.36 15.11 17.63
N ASP A 352 -2.06 16.23 17.46
CA ASP A 352 -2.87 16.54 16.28
C ASP A 352 -2.04 17.35 15.29
N GLU A 353 -2.57 17.67 14.10
CA GLU A 353 -1.86 18.48 13.09
C GLU A 353 -1.30 19.80 13.66
N ASP A 354 -2.01 20.40 14.64
CA ASP A 354 -1.63 21.67 15.28
C ASP A 354 -1.13 21.49 16.73
N PHE A 355 -0.86 20.25 17.17
CA PHE A 355 -0.56 19.98 18.57
C PHE A 355 0.65 19.06 18.75
N HIS A 356 1.67 19.56 19.42
CA HIS A 356 2.89 18.81 19.69
C HIS A 356 2.67 17.80 20.83
N GLY A 357 2.99 16.53 20.59
CA GLY A 357 2.89 15.47 21.60
C GLY A 357 3.97 15.63 22.67
N LEU A 358 3.56 15.66 23.92
CA LEU A 358 4.44 15.61 25.10
C LEU A 358 4.05 14.40 25.93
N GLU A 359 5.00 13.61 26.36
CA GLU A 359 4.81 12.45 27.23
C GLU A 359 5.85 12.45 28.36
N ALA A 360 5.41 12.15 29.59
CA ALA A 360 6.28 12.00 30.74
C ALA A 360 5.86 10.77 31.55
N ALA A 361 6.82 10.03 32.06
CA ALA A 361 6.56 8.90 32.93
C ALA A 361 7.61 8.74 34.03
N PHE A 362 7.16 8.10 35.10
CA PHE A 362 8.00 7.56 36.17
C PHE A 362 7.70 6.08 36.31
N VAL A 363 8.76 5.24 36.29
CA VAL A 363 8.68 3.80 36.24
C VAL A 363 9.65 3.19 37.24
N GLN A 364 9.15 2.43 38.18
CA GLN A 364 9.95 1.52 39.00
C GLN A 364 10.16 0.24 38.20
N LYS A 365 11.40 -0.07 37.86
CA LYS A 365 11.73 -1.26 37.08
C LYS A 365 11.29 -2.54 37.80
N SER A 366 10.45 -3.33 37.15
CA SER A 366 9.93 -4.56 37.71
C SER A 366 9.36 -5.44 36.60
N TYR A 367 9.57 -6.74 36.68
CA TYR A 367 8.92 -7.70 35.81
C TYR A 367 7.54 -8.15 36.33
N ASN A 368 7.28 -7.92 37.63
CA ASN A 368 6.03 -8.23 38.31
C ASN A 368 5.48 -6.97 39.00
N LEU A 369 4.26 -6.57 38.67
CA LEU A 369 3.65 -5.39 39.28
C LEU A 369 3.47 -5.52 40.80
N LEU A 370 3.34 -6.75 41.32
CA LEU A 370 3.21 -7.04 42.76
C LEU A 370 4.55 -7.43 43.42
N GLY A 371 5.64 -7.43 42.66
CA GLY A 371 6.95 -7.79 43.20
C GLY A 371 7.55 -6.70 44.08
N ASP A 372 8.26 -7.11 45.13
CA ASP A 372 8.90 -6.19 46.09
C ASP A 372 10.34 -5.80 45.67
N ASN A 373 10.74 -6.11 44.40
CA ASN A 373 12.12 -5.96 43.94
C ASN A 373 12.51 -4.49 43.69
N LEU A 374 13.04 -3.83 44.72
CA LEU A 374 13.66 -2.52 44.61
C LEU A 374 15.04 -2.56 43.92
N SER A 375 15.60 -3.76 43.76
CA SER A 375 16.97 -3.96 43.23
C SER A 375 17.15 -3.59 41.77
N TYR A 376 16.10 -3.54 40.98
CA TYR A 376 16.18 -3.17 39.56
C TYR A 376 16.24 -1.66 39.29
N GLY A 377 15.90 -0.84 40.31
CA GLY A 377 15.94 0.62 40.20
C GLY A 377 14.68 1.25 39.60
N TYR A 378 14.84 2.47 39.10
CA TYR A 378 13.76 3.23 38.52
C TYR A 378 14.24 4.11 37.38
N SER A 379 13.32 4.47 36.50
CA SER A 379 13.56 5.37 35.37
C SER A 379 12.46 6.44 35.32
N ALA A 380 12.85 7.61 34.87
CA ALA A 380 11.93 8.67 34.53
C ALA A 380 12.30 9.19 33.13
N TYR A 381 11.28 9.57 32.37
CA TYR A 381 11.55 10.16 31.05
C TYR A 381 10.54 11.25 30.72
N VAL A 382 10.98 12.15 29.84
CA VAL A 382 10.14 13.09 29.12
C VAL A 382 10.49 12.95 27.65
N LYS A 383 9.48 12.76 26.80
CA LYS A 383 9.65 12.76 25.35
C LYS A 383 8.67 13.70 24.67
N THR A 384 9.08 14.26 23.57
CA THR A 384 8.23 15.11 22.73
C THR A 384 8.44 14.80 21.27
N ASN A 385 7.37 14.94 20.51
CA ASN A 385 7.36 14.89 19.07
C ASN A 385 6.84 16.23 18.55
N LEU A 386 7.73 16.96 17.85
CA LEU A 386 7.42 18.24 17.23
C LEU A 386 7.42 18.04 15.72
N LYS A 387 6.34 18.45 15.07
CA LYS A 387 6.21 18.38 13.62
C LYS A 387 5.92 19.76 13.06
N ASP A 388 6.66 20.15 12.03
CA ASP A 388 6.42 21.41 11.33
C ASP A 388 5.47 21.23 10.14
N THR A 389 5.00 22.35 9.59
CA THR A 389 4.12 22.37 8.40
C THR A 389 4.78 21.81 7.13
N SER A 390 6.10 21.72 7.08
CA SER A 390 6.87 21.13 5.97
C SER A 390 7.04 19.62 6.10
N GLY A 391 6.53 19.01 7.17
CA GLY A 391 6.61 17.58 7.45
C GLY A 391 7.93 17.12 8.08
N ARG A 392 8.78 18.05 8.54
CA ARG A 392 9.95 17.71 9.34
C ARG A 392 9.51 17.36 10.75
N GLU A 393 10.16 16.37 11.33
CA GLU A 393 9.85 15.89 12.68
C GLU A 393 11.10 15.96 13.56
N LEU A 394 10.93 16.41 14.79
CA LEU A 394 11.90 16.32 15.86
C LEU A 394 11.31 15.44 16.96
N ASN A 395 11.86 14.24 17.13
CA ASN A 395 11.60 13.37 18.26
C ASN A 395 12.72 13.55 19.28
N SER A 396 12.40 14.05 20.46
CA SER A 396 13.36 14.29 21.52
C SER A 396 12.96 13.56 22.79
N SER A 397 13.90 12.93 23.47
CA SER A 397 13.68 12.28 24.75
C SER A 397 14.82 12.60 25.73
N LEU A 398 14.44 12.86 26.97
CA LEU A 398 15.35 12.97 28.11
C LEU A 398 14.99 11.85 29.09
N ILE A 399 15.97 11.02 29.40
CA ILE A 399 15.81 9.81 30.21
C ILE A 399 16.76 9.91 31.41
N PHE A 400 16.19 9.75 32.59
CA PHE A 400 16.94 9.50 33.81
C PHE A 400 16.81 8.02 34.16
N ASP A 401 17.91 7.36 34.48
CA ASP A 401 17.95 5.95 34.82
C ASP A 401 18.81 5.69 36.06
N TYR A 402 18.21 5.03 37.05
CA TYR A 402 18.90 4.55 38.25
C TYR A 402 18.93 3.02 38.24
N ALA A 403 20.11 2.44 38.10
CA ALA A 403 20.34 1.01 37.92
C ALA A 403 21.32 0.47 38.99
N PRO A 404 20.82 0.13 40.20
CA PRO A 404 21.70 -0.30 41.30
C PRO A 404 22.45 -1.60 41.00
N LEU A 405 21.90 -2.51 40.16
CA LEU A 405 22.60 -3.71 39.73
C LEU A 405 23.85 -3.40 38.91
N GLU A 406 23.81 -2.38 38.07
CA GLU A 406 24.96 -1.87 37.31
C GLU A 406 25.81 -0.88 38.11
N GLN A 407 25.43 -0.59 39.34
CA GLN A 407 26.02 0.46 40.20
C GLN A 407 26.10 1.79 39.49
N SER A 408 25.07 2.13 38.70
CA SER A 408 25.08 3.33 37.87
C SER A 408 23.80 4.15 38.01
N ARG A 409 23.96 5.48 37.87
CA ARG A 409 22.91 6.38 37.50
C ARG A 409 23.29 7.12 36.23
N SER A 410 22.33 7.39 35.37
CA SER A 410 22.60 8.02 34.09
C SER A 410 21.53 9.03 33.70
N ILE A 411 21.95 9.99 32.90
CA ILE A 411 21.05 10.90 32.17
C ILE A 411 21.40 10.78 30.70
N LEU A 412 20.39 10.61 29.89
CA LEU A 412 20.50 10.45 28.45
C LEU A 412 19.52 11.37 27.73
N SER A 413 20.02 12.21 26.85
CA SER A 413 19.22 12.92 25.85
C SER A 413 19.38 12.22 24.52
N ALA A 414 18.29 11.83 23.87
CA ALA A 414 18.28 11.22 22.56
C ALA A 414 17.31 11.95 21.65
N ASN A 415 17.81 12.39 20.51
CA ASN A 415 17.07 13.24 19.58
C ASN A 415 17.15 12.66 18.17
N THR A 416 16.04 12.61 17.48
CA THR A 416 15.96 12.24 16.06
C THR A 416 15.35 13.39 15.29
N VAL A 417 16.07 13.91 14.31
CA VAL A 417 15.63 15.02 13.46
C VAL A 417 15.42 14.50 12.04
N SER A 418 14.21 14.60 11.52
CA SER A 418 13.92 14.39 10.11
C SER A 418 14.27 15.65 9.33
N LEU A 419 15.39 15.65 8.61
CA LEU A 419 15.87 16.80 7.84
C LEU A 419 15.16 16.93 6.49
N LEU A 420 14.90 15.79 5.85
CA LEU A 420 14.21 15.71 4.58
C LEU A 420 13.17 14.59 4.63
N ASN A 421 11.94 14.95 4.25
CA ASN A 421 10.84 14.00 4.16
C ASN A 421 10.10 14.23 2.83
N LYS A 422 10.78 13.88 1.72
CA LYS A 422 10.19 13.93 0.38
C LYS A 422 9.99 12.51 -0.12
N ARG A 423 8.98 12.29 -0.98
CA ARG A 423 8.65 10.96 -1.54
C ARG A 423 9.85 10.23 -2.17
N SER A 424 10.81 10.98 -2.74
CA SER A 424 12.00 10.41 -3.40
C SER A 424 13.27 10.46 -2.53
N LEU A 425 13.23 11.12 -1.37
CA LEU A 425 14.42 11.33 -0.54
C LEU A 425 14.04 11.52 0.92
N LEU A 426 14.52 10.62 1.77
CA LEU A 426 14.35 10.66 3.22
C LEU A 426 15.71 10.81 3.88
N MET A 427 15.82 11.72 4.82
CA MET A 427 17.04 11.91 5.61
C MET A 427 16.68 12.24 7.04
N SER A 428 17.25 11.48 7.98
CA SER A 428 17.15 11.76 9.40
C SER A 428 18.50 11.61 10.09
N VAL A 429 18.69 12.36 11.16
CA VAL A 429 19.87 12.33 12.00
C VAL A 429 19.46 12.02 13.43
N ASN A 430 20.16 11.10 14.07
CA ASN A 430 20.02 10.77 15.47
C ASN A 430 21.21 11.34 16.24
N ILE A 431 20.96 12.09 17.31
CA ILE A 431 21.99 12.65 18.17
C ILE A 431 21.66 12.29 19.61
N GLY A 432 22.55 11.56 20.24
CA GLY A 432 22.43 11.19 21.63
C GLY A 432 23.61 11.74 22.45
N GLY A 433 23.34 12.15 23.67
CA GLY A 433 24.39 12.58 24.60
C GLY A 433 23.97 12.37 26.04
N GLY A 434 24.89 12.09 26.90
CA GLY A 434 24.60 11.89 28.30
C GLY A 434 25.84 11.55 29.14
N PHE A 435 25.60 11.08 30.34
CA PHE A 435 26.66 10.57 31.20
C PHE A 435 26.14 9.43 32.07
N SER A 436 27.07 8.56 32.45
CA SER A 436 26.90 7.51 33.45
C SER A 436 27.78 7.79 34.63
N GLN A 437 27.23 7.81 35.83
CA GLN A 437 27.95 8.03 37.09
C GLN A 437 27.93 6.76 37.95
N ASP A 438 29.05 6.44 38.55
CA ASP A 438 29.16 5.33 39.50
C ASP A 438 28.50 5.68 40.85
N LEU A 439 27.69 4.77 41.38
CA LEU A 439 26.99 4.98 42.65
C LEU A 439 27.91 4.88 43.87
N LEU A 440 29.01 4.11 43.78
CA LEU A 440 29.98 3.95 44.87
C LEU A 440 31.06 5.03 44.83
N ASN A 441 31.37 5.54 43.64
CA ASN A 441 32.33 6.62 43.46
C ASN A 441 31.70 7.75 42.63
N PRO A 442 31.02 8.70 43.26
CA PRO A 442 30.29 9.78 42.56
C PRO A 442 31.17 10.66 41.67
N ASP A 443 32.47 10.70 41.91
CA ASP A 443 33.43 11.47 41.08
C ASP A 443 33.76 10.74 39.76
N ASN A 444 33.43 9.47 39.64
CA ASN A 444 33.61 8.69 38.43
C ASN A 444 32.46 8.87 37.45
N ILE A 445 32.51 9.96 36.72
CA ILE A 445 31.54 10.33 35.72
C ILE A 445 32.09 10.00 34.33
N LYS A 446 31.33 9.25 33.52
CA LYS A 446 31.69 8.88 32.14
C LYS A 446 30.75 9.60 31.16
N PRO A 447 31.23 10.67 30.51
CA PRO A 447 30.45 11.33 29.46
C PRO A 447 30.31 10.41 28.22
N SER A 448 29.28 10.58 27.47
CA SER A 448 28.97 9.73 26.33
C SER A 448 28.24 10.48 25.21
N LEU A 449 28.47 10.01 24.01
CA LEU A 449 27.91 10.55 22.79
C LEU A 449 27.40 9.42 21.87
N ALA A 450 26.33 9.69 21.13
CA ALA A 450 25.90 8.85 20.02
C ALA A 450 25.53 9.71 18.82
N LEU A 451 25.84 9.21 17.64
CA LEU A 451 25.51 9.85 16.37
C LEU A 451 24.97 8.80 15.39
N GLY A 452 23.86 9.08 14.75
CA GLY A 452 23.30 8.20 13.73
C GLY A 452 22.81 9.00 12.54
N THR A 453 22.82 8.38 11.38
CA THR A 453 22.29 8.95 10.15
C THR A 453 21.47 7.88 9.41
N ASN A 454 20.29 8.25 8.93
CA ASN A 454 19.52 7.43 8.03
C ASN A 454 19.25 8.25 6.77
N PHE A 455 19.63 7.70 5.65
CA PHE A 455 19.45 8.32 4.35
C PHE A 455 18.95 7.28 3.36
N SER A 456 17.86 7.57 2.67
CA SER A 456 17.36 6.70 1.63
C SER A 456 16.72 7.52 0.51
N GLY A 457 16.89 7.06 -0.71
CA GLY A 457 16.33 7.78 -1.84
C GLY A 457 16.26 6.96 -3.11
N ASN A 458 15.46 7.49 -4.03
CA ASN A 458 15.28 6.93 -5.36
C ASN A 458 15.64 7.98 -6.40
N TRP A 459 16.59 7.62 -7.26
CA TRP A 459 16.95 8.44 -8.42
C TRP A 459 16.79 7.62 -9.68
N GLN A 460 15.73 7.87 -10.43
CA GLN A 460 15.34 7.09 -11.61
C GLN A 460 15.21 5.59 -11.28
N LYS A 461 16.13 4.75 -11.73
CA LYS A 461 16.21 3.30 -11.51
C LYS A 461 17.17 2.91 -10.39
N LEU A 462 17.83 3.88 -9.78
CA LEU A 462 18.80 3.69 -8.71
C LEU A 462 18.13 3.94 -7.37
N ASN A 463 18.20 2.99 -6.46
CA ASN A 463 17.79 3.15 -5.07
C ASN A 463 19.02 3.02 -4.20
N PHE A 464 19.13 3.88 -3.20
CA PHE A 464 20.19 3.80 -2.21
C PHE A 464 19.59 3.93 -0.80
N SER A 465 20.21 3.26 0.13
CA SER A 465 19.90 3.36 1.56
C SER A 465 21.19 3.27 2.37
N SER A 466 21.30 4.16 3.33
CA SER A 466 22.39 4.26 4.27
C SER A 466 21.82 4.42 5.68
N SER A 467 22.21 3.58 6.61
CA SER A 467 21.77 3.65 8.00
C SER A 467 22.96 3.39 8.92
N ASN A 468 23.44 4.45 9.53
CA ASN A 468 24.66 4.44 10.32
C ASN A 468 24.39 4.87 11.75
N PHE A 469 25.08 4.27 12.68
CA PHE A 469 25.02 4.63 14.09
C PHE A 469 26.33 4.34 14.79
N PHE A 470 26.76 5.29 15.59
CA PHE A 470 27.91 5.17 16.46
C PHE A 470 27.54 5.61 17.86
N SER A 471 28.04 4.91 18.87
CA SER A 471 27.98 5.35 20.27
C SER A 471 29.27 5.00 21.02
N THR A 472 29.58 5.83 21.99
CA THR A 472 30.74 5.58 22.89
C THR A 472 30.45 4.40 23.81
N ALA A 473 31.53 3.78 24.34
CA ALA A 473 31.45 2.57 25.16
C ALA A 473 30.58 2.73 26.41
N TYR A 474 30.52 3.92 27.02
CA TYR A 474 29.71 4.22 28.23
C TYR A 474 28.35 4.86 27.91
N TYR A 475 27.93 4.87 26.66
CA TYR A 475 26.61 5.41 26.28
C TYR A 475 25.49 4.68 27.03
N PRO A 476 24.62 5.41 27.79
CA PRO A 476 23.68 4.72 28.68
C PRO A 476 22.45 4.14 27.95
N GLY A 477 22.41 4.24 26.61
CA GLY A 477 21.34 3.68 25.80
C GLY A 477 21.49 2.19 25.53
N ILE A 478 20.48 1.61 24.90
CA ILE A 478 20.47 0.18 24.47
C ILE A 478 21.56 -0.12 23.43
N ARG A 479 21.97 0.90 22.69
CA ARG A 479 23.02 0.83 21.67
C ARG A 479 24.37 1.31 22.24
N ARG A 480 24.74 0.83 23.42
CA ARG A 480 25.97 1.15 24.14
C ARG A 480 27.17 0.55 23.44
N GLY A 481 28.20 1.36 23.12
CA GLY A 481 29.42 0.88 22.47
C GLY A 481 29.19 0.26 21.09
N VAL A 482 28.21 0.75 20.34
CA VAL A 482 27.84 0.21 19.03
C VAL A 482 28.42 1.06 17.91
N LEU A 483 29.04 0.40 16.94
CA LEU A 483 29.27 0.93 15.60
C LEU A 483 28.46 0.09 14.61
N GLN A 484 27.50 0.70 13.95
CA GLN A 484 26.66 0.08 12.94
C GLN A 484 26.72 0.88 11.64
N LEU A 485 27.08 0.22 10.55
CA LEU A 485 27.06 0.77 9.21
C LEU A 485 26.23 -0.19 8.32
N ASN A 486 25.24 0.32 7.63
CA ASN A 486 24.45 -0.44 6.66
C ASN A 486 24.28 0.40 5.41
N GLU A 487 24.96 -0.02 4.35
CA GLU A 487 24.97 0.66 3.07
C GLU A 487 24.42 -0.27 1.99
N ARG A 488 23.49 0.20 1.20
CA ARG A 488 22.96 -0.56 0.07
C ARG A 488 22.65 0.34 -1.10
N ILE A 489 23.13 -0.08 -2.26
CA ILE A 489 22.77 0.53 -3.55
C ILE A 489 22.15 -0.55 -4.43
N SER A 490 21.03 -0.25 -5.07
CA SER A 490 20.37 -1.18 -5.98
C SER A 490 19.94 -0.49 -7.25
N HIS A 491 19.95 -1.23 -8.35
CA HIS A 491 19.61 -0.74 -9.68
C HIS A 491 18.65 -1.70 -10.38
N TYR A 492 17.62 -1.11 -11.03
CA TYR A 492 16.64 -1.87 -11.82
C TYR A 492 17.02 -1.86 -13.31
N PHE A 493 17.29 -3.06 -13.84
CA PHE A 493 17.46 -3.33 -15.28
C PHE A 493 16.19 -4.00 -15.82
N GLY A 494 15.25 -3.23 -16.34
CA GLY A 494 13.95 -3.75 -16.72
C GLY A 494 13.20 -4.32 -15.52
N LYS A 495 13.04 -5.65 -15.48
CA LYS A 495 12.39 -6.37 -14.36
C LYS A 495 13.38 -6.86 -13.29
N HIS A 496 14.67 -6.86 -13.60
CA HIS A 496 15.71 -7.37 -12.72
C HIS A 496 16.15 -6.29 -11.72
N ASN A 497 16.41 -6.69 -10.49
CA ASN A 497 16.99 -5.81 -9.46
C ASN A 497 18.34 -6.38 -9.05
N THR A 498 19.38 -5.57 -9.19
CA THR A 498 20.72 -5.89 -8.71
C THR A 498 21.10 -4.96 -7.58
N TRP A 499 21.91 -5.44 -6.64
CA TRP A 499 22.38 -4.59 -5.53
C TRP A 499 23.78 -4.97 -5.08
N LEU A 500 24.41 -3.99 -4.46
CA LEU A 500 25.59 -4.13 -3.64
C LEU A 500 25.25 -3.68 -2.23
N GLY A 501 25.69 -4.41 -1.25
CA GLY A 501 25.47 -4.12 0.16
C GLY A 501 26.74 -4.26 0.97
N PHE A 502 26.87 -3.40 1.98
CA PHE A 502 27.89 -3.46 3.01
C PHE A 502 27.23 -3.28 4.36
N SER A 503 27.50 -4.16 5.30
CA SER A 503 27.09 -3.99 6.68
C SER A 503 28.25 -4.29 7.63
N LEU A 504 28.36 -3.45 8.64
CA LEU A 504 29.27 -3.62 9.77
C LEU A 504 28.49 -3.39 11.05
N TYR A 505 28.56 -4.33 11.95
CA TYR A 505 28.08 -4.19 13.32
C TYR A 505 29.20 -4.52 14.26
N SER A 506 29.59 -3.60 15.13
CA SER A 506 30.57 -3.79 16.19
C SER A 506 29.97 -3.38 17.52
N PHE A 507 30.20 -4.15 18.53
CA PHE A 507 29.68 -3.97 19.87
C PHE A 507 30.75 -4.13 20.90
N ASP A 508 31.10 -3.03 21.60
CA ASP A 508 32.11 -2.97 22.64
C ASP A 508 31.63 -2.08 23.80
N PRO A 509 30.67 -2.57 24.62
CA PRO A 509 30.12 -1.81 25.72
C PRO A 509 31.02 -1.82 26.96
N ALA A 510 31.03 -0.69 27.69
CA ALA A 510 31.59 -0.59 29.01
C ALA A 510 30.53 -0.23 30.05
N TYR A 511 30.71 -0.77 31.27
CA TYR A 511 29.81 -0.57 32.41
C TYR A 511 30.57 -0.02 33.58
N GLN A 512 29.92 0.68 34.53
CA GLN A 512 30.55 1.14 35.77
C GLN A 512 30.98 -0.05 36.63
N LYS A 513 30.12 -1.09 36.66
CA LYS A 513 30.47 -2.37 37.24
C LYS A 513 30.34 -3.47 36.18
N ASN A 514 31.34 -4.26 35.99
CA ASN A 514 31.32 -5.43 35.14
C ASN A 514 30.46 -6.54 35.79
N VAL A 515 29.14 -6.53 35.52
CA VAL A 515 28.20 -7.52 36.03
C VAL A 515 28.10 -8.73 35.11
N PHE A 516 28.42 -8.55 33.83
CA PHE A 516 28.24 -9.58 32.81
C PHE A 516 29.59 -10.02 32.23
N PHE A 517 29.89 -11.31 32.41
CA PHE A 517 31.07 -11.97 31.86
C PHE A 517 30.95 -12.35 30.39
N PHE A 518 29.85 -11.93 29.70
CA PHE A 518 29.58 -12.35 28.36
C PHE A 518 29.93 -11.27 27.34
N GLN A 519 30.75 -11.67 26.37
CA GLN A 519 31.07 -10.97 25.12
C GLN A 519 31.45 -9.50 25.29
N ARG A 520 32.71 -9.22 25.46
CA ARG A 520 33.23 -7.84 25.53
C ARG A 520 33.32 -7.21 24.17
N ASN A 521 33.77 -7.94 23.17
CA ASN A 521 33.94 -7.44 21.80
C ASN A 521 33.29 -8.41 20.82
N TYR A 522 32.38 -7.90 20.03
CA TYR A 522 31.76 -8.61 18.92
C TYR A 522 31.74 -7.74 17.69
N SER A 523 32.14 -8.28 16.56
CA SER A 523 32.04 -7.58 15.27
C SER A 523 31.59 -8.53 14.17
N LEU A 524 30.62 -8.10 13.39
CA LEU A 524 30.13 -8.77 12.20
C LEU A 524 30.23 -7.82 11.02
N GLN A 525 30.98 -8.23 10.00
CA GLN A 525 31.09 -7.51 8.73
C GLN A 525 30.52 -8.39 7.61
N ARG A 526 29.70 -7.82 6.76
CA ARG A 526 29.16 -8.48 5.58
C ARG A 526 29.29 -7.58 4.37
N MET A 527 29.79 -8.13 3.28
CA MET A 527 29.75 -7.56 1.94
C MET A 527 28.91 -8.46 1.07
N GLU A 528 27.99 -7.91 0.32
CA GLU A 528 27.12 -8.71 -0.53
C GLU A 528 26.88 -8.08 -1.90
N ALA A 529 26.71 -8.94 -2.89
CA ALA A 529 26.20 -8.58 -4.19
C ALA A 529 25.03 -9.52 -4.52
N GLY A 530 23.94 -8.96 -4.99
CA GLY A 530 22.75 -9.75 -5.24
C GLY A 530 22.06 -9.39 -6.55
N TRP A 531 21.26 -10.35 -7.00
CA TRP A 531 20.47 -10.24 -8.23
C TRP A 531 19.12 -10.92 -8.02
N ALA A 532 18.03 -10.14 -8.10
CA ALA A 532 16.66 -10.65 -8.10
C ALA A 532 16.14 -10.74 -9.54
N ILE A 533 15.70 -11.93 -9.90
CA ILE A 533 15.30 -12.33 -11.26
C ILE A 533 13.83 -12.74 -11.21
N PRO A 534 12.89 -11.92 -11.62
CA PRO A 534 11.50 -12.32 -11.77
C PRO A 534 11.36 -13.19 -13.03
N ILE A 535 11.34 -14.51 -12.85
CA ILE A 535 11.22 -15.48 -13.96
C ILE A 535 9.79 -15.43 -14.54
N LYS A 536 8.80 -15.40 -13.64
CA LYS A 536 7.37 -15.24 -13.97
C LYS A 536 6.75 -14.30 -12.93
N ILE A 537 5.51 -13.87 -13.17
CA ILE A 537 4.75 -13.00 -12.24
C ILE A 537 4.65 -13.61 -10.83
N ASN A 538 4.64 -14.93 -10.75
CA ASN A 538 4.48 -15.70 -9.52
C ASN A 538 5.72 -16.52 -9.14
N LEU A 539 6.87 -16.27 -9.78
CA LEU A 539 8.11 -17.00 -9.54
C LEU A 539 9.30 -16.05 -9.58
N ASN A 540 9.93 -15.87 -8.44
CA ASN A 540 11.12 -15.04 -8.27
C ASN A 540 12.31 -15.89 -7.85
N LEU A 541 13.45 -15.72 -8.51
CA LEU A 541 14.74 -16.25 -8.12
C LEU A 541 15.60 -15.10 -7.59
N THR A 542 16.26 -15.29 -6.46
CA THR A 542 17.24 -14.32 -5.93
C THR A 542 18.57 -15.04 -5.70
N LEU A 543 19.64 -14.45 -6.20
CA LEU A 543 21.02 -14.90 -6.00
C LEU A 543 21.76 -13.85 -5.20
N THR A 544 22.44 -14.23 -4.13
CA THR A 544 23.25 -13.30 -3.32
C THR A 544 24.57 -13.94 -2.98
N ALA A 545 25.65 -13.39 -3.49
CA ALA A 545 26.99 -13.73 -3.09
C ALA A 545 27.40 -12.83 -1.93
N SER A 546 27.97 -13.40 -0.87
CA SER A 546 28.44 -12.66 0.30
C SER A 546 29.78 -13.12 0.80
N ARG A 547 30.50 -12.15 1.41
CA ARG A 547 31.64 -12.39 2.28
C ARG A 547 31.25 -11.92 3.67
N ASP A 548 31.23 -12.86 4.62
CA ASP A 548 30.93 -12.62 6.02
C ASP A 548 32.20 -12.77 6.86
N GLN A 549 32.41 -11.87 7.80
CA GLN A 549 33.47 -11.95 8.77
C GLN A 549 32.93 -11.65 10.14
N GLU A 550 33.01 -12.62 11.03
CA GLU A 550 32.60 -12.51 12.42
C GLU A 550 33.83 -12.61 13.33
N LYS A 551 33.91 -11.72 14.33
CA LYS A 551 34.97 -11.70 15.34
C LYS A 551 34.35 -11.57 16.72
N ALA A 552 34.86 -12.29 17.71
CA ALA A 552 34.45 -12.16 19.12
C ALA A 552 35.53 -12.67 20.03
N ASP A 553 35.57 -12.12 21.24
CA ASP A 553 36.51 -12.58 22.30
C ASP A 553 35.76 -13.63 23.13
N TYR A 554 35.87 -14.90 22.74
CA TYR A 554 35.33 -16.02 23.53
C TYR A 554 36.33 -16.52 24.60
N ASN A 555 37.62 -16.29 24.40
CA ASN A 555 38.66 -16.77 25.30
C ASN A 555 39.37 -15.59 25.97
N ILE A 556 39.19 -15.48 27.29
CA ILE A 556 39.80 -14.41 28.11
C ILE A 556 41.35 -14.50 28.13
N LEU A 557 41.90 -15.65 27.75
CA LEU A 557 43.31 -15.93 27.79
C LEU A 557 44.04 -15.69 26.44
N GLN A 558 43.34 -15.43 25.37
CA GLN A 558 43.92 -15.16 24.04
C GLN A 558 43.87 -13.65 23.72
N ALA A 559 45.02 -13.11 23.35
CA ALA A 559 45.17 -11.68 23.02
C ALA A 559 44.55 -11.30 21.66
N GLU A 560 44.35 -12.26 20.77
CA GLU A 560 43.67 -12.08 19.48
C GLU A 560 42.30 -12.77 19.53
N GLY A 561 41.25 -12.01 19.27
CA GLY A 561 39.85 -12.54 19.24
C GLY A 561 39.65 -13.62 18.19
N ASP A 562 38.75 -14.55 18.47
CA ASP A 562 38.36 -15.61 17.55
C ASP A 562 37.70 -15.04 16.31
N LYS A 563 37.97 -15.66 15.16
CA LYS A 563 37.50 -15.17 13.85
C LYS A 563 36.92 -16.26 12.98
N LEU A 564 35.77 -15.99 12.36
CA LEU A 564 35.20 -16.79 11.28
C LEU A 564 35.09 -15.91 10.02
N THR A 565 35.66 -16.39 8.91
CA THR A 565 35.47 -15.75 7.60
C THR A 565 34.79 -16.74 6.67
N ALA A 566 33.74 -16.32 5.99
CA ALA A 566 32.99 -17.18 5.08
C ALA A 566 32.68 -16.48 3.76
N TYR A 567 32.68 -17.25 2.68
CA TYR A 567 32.21 -16.86 1.36
C TYR A 567 31.04 -17.74 0.99
N ARG A 568 29.89 -17.13 0.73
CA ARG A 568 28.62 -17.84 0.57
C ARG A 568 27.89 -17.37 -0.67
N LEU A 569 27.15 -18.29 -1.25
CA LEU A 569 26.15 -18.01 -2.27
C LEU A 569 24.79 -18.42 -1.69
N ASN A 570 23.89 -17.46 -1.57
CA ASN A 570 22.50 -17.71 -1.22
C ASN A 570 21.66 -17.71 -2.49
N GLU A 571 20.92 -18.77 -2.71
CA GLU A 571 19.98 -18.96 -3.80
C GLU A 571 18.60 -19.10 -3.18
N SER A 572 17.67 -18.22 -3.53
CA SER A 572 16.30 -18.32 -2.99
C SER A 572 15.27 -18.24 -4.09
N ILE A 573 14.26 -19.08 -3.97
CA ILE A 573 13.12 -19.19 -4.87
C ILE A 573 11.86 -18.92 -4.07
N ASN A 574 11.08 -17.98 -4.55
CA ASN A 574 9.74 -17.70 -4.02
C ASN A 574 8.73 -17.92 -5.15
N TRP A 575 7.84 -18.87 -4.93
CA TRP A 575 6.75 -19.17 -5.84
C TRP A 575 5.41 -19.16 -5.13
N HIS A 576 4.40 -18.61 -5.79
CA HIS A 576 3.01 -18.73 -5.34
C HIS A 576 2.12 -19.15 -6.51
N SER A 577 1.05 -19.91 -6.21
CA SER A 577 0.04 -20.23 -7.22
C SER A 577 -0.70 -18.97 -7.66
N THR A 578 -1.29 -18.98 -8.84
CA THR A 578 -2.02 -17.84 -9.40
C THR A 578 -3.22 -17.42 -8.56
N ASP A 579 -3.81 -18.38 -7.83
CA ASP A 579 -4.92 -18.14 -6.89
C ASP A 579 -4.45 -17.83 -5.45
N PHE A 580 -3.14 -17.70 -5.22
CA PHE A 580 -2.49 -17.45 -3.93
C PHE A 580 -2.81 -18.47 -2.82
N LYS A 581 -3.34 -19.65 -3.19
CA LYS A 581 -3.63 -20.70 -2.21
C LYS A 581 -2.42 -21.56 -1.85
N GLN A 582 -1.38 -21.54 -2.67
CA GLN A 582 -0.14 -22.24 -2.41
C GLN A 582 1.03 -21.27 -2.45
N ASN A 583 1.96 -21.47 -1.56
CA ASN A 583 3.20 -20.69 -1.50
C ASN A 583 4.36 -21.65 -1.22
N ILE A 584 5.44 -21.52 -2.00
CA ILE A 584 6.69 -22.25 -1.82
C ILE A 584 7.80 -21.22 -1.68
N PHE A 585 8.52 -21.32 -0.59
CA PHE A 585 9.79 -20.63 -0.40
C PHE A 585 10.89 -21.67 -0.23
N PHE A 586 11.94 -21.54 -0.99
CA PHE A 586 13.14 -22.35 -0.90
C PHE A 586 14.35 -21.43 -0.85
N SER A 587 15.27 -21.68 0.07
CA SER A 587 16.53 -20.95 0.15
C SER A 587 17.66 -21.92 0.47
N MET A 588 18.74 -21.80 -0.27
CA MET A 588 19.98 -22.54 -0.09
C MET A 588 21.12 -21.55 0.09
N ASP A 589 21.79 -21.66 1.24
CA ASP A 589 23.08 -21.01 1.50
C ASP A 589 24.19 -22.04 1.39
N ASN A 590 25.05 -21.89 0.43
CA ASN A 590 26.21 -22.76 0.24
C ASN A 590 27.51 -21.94 0.18
N GLY A 591 28.62 -22.53 0.63
CA GLY A 591 29.86 -21.80 0.62
C GLY A 591 30.95 -22.47 1.47
N PHE A 592 31.95 -21.68 1.76
CA PHE A 592 33.13 -22.11 2.53
C PHE A 592 33.38 -21.12 3.66
N GLY A 593 33.56 -21.64 4.87
CA GLY A 593 33.97 -20.88 6.03
C GLY A 593 35.36 -21.30 6.49
N GLN A 594 36.22 -20.33 6.74
CA GLN A 594 37.49 -20.57 7.46
C GLN A 594 37.22 -20.40 8.92
N ASN A 595 37.30 -21.50 9.69
CA ASN A 595 37.05 -21.52 11.12
C ASN A 595 38.21 -20.89 11.91
N MET A 596 38.03 -20.77 13.23
CA MET A 596 39.04 -20.22 14.15
C MET A 596 40.42 -20.90 14.07
N ASN A 597 40.50 -22.17 13.69
CA ASN A 597 41.75 -22.93 13.53
C ASN A 597 42.36 -22.80 12.13
N GLY A 598 41.86 -21.88 11.31
CA GLY A 598 42.31 -21.67 9.95
C GLY A 598 41.92 -22.77 8.96
N LYS A 599 41.13 -23.78 9.40
CA LYS A 599 40.64 -24.86 8.52
C LYS A 599 39.42 -24.40 7.73
N THR A 600 39.42 -24.69 6.43
CA THR A 600 38.26 -24.45 5.55
C THR A 600 37.21 -25.55 5.74
N GLU A 601 35.99 -25.16 6.00
CA GLU A 601 34.83 -26.03 6.16
C GLU A 601 33.79 -25.70 5.11
N LEU A 602 33.19 -26.75 4.52
CA LEU A 602 32.04 -26.59 3.64
C LEU A 602 30.81 -26.26 4.47
N GLN A 603 30.11 -25.21 4.09
CA GLN A 603 28.88 -24.76 4.70
C GLN A 603 27.70 -24.95 3.75
N LEU A 604 26.64 -25.56 4.25
CA LEU A 604 25.38 -25.74 3.52
C LEU A 604 24.22 -25.53 4.48
N ARG A 605 23.30 -24.62 4.13
CA ARG A 605 22.05 -24.40 4.85
C ARG A 605 20.90 -24.38 3.87
N LEU A 606 19.90 -25.20 4.11
CA LEU A 606 18.67 -25.26 3.31
C LEU A 606 17.49 -24.88 4.19
N ASN A 607 16.62 -24.02 3.67
CA ASN A 607 15.32 -23.72 4.25
C ASN A 607 14.28 -23.94 3.15
N ALA A 608 13.25 -24.72 3.44
CA ALA A 608 12.13 -24.88 2.55
C ALA A 608 10.83 -24.75 3.34
N THR A 609 9.92 -23.96 2.79
CA THR A 609 8.58 -23.78 3.32
C THR A 609 7.57 -23.99 2.20
N TRP A 610 6.61 -24.87 2.44
CA TRP A 610 5.45 -25.02 1.58
C TRP A 610 4.20 -24.83 2.41
N SER A 611 3.31 -23.97 1.94
CA SER A 611 2.02 -23.72 2.61
C SER A 611 0.89 -23.75 1.60
N ASN A 612 -0.21 -24.34 2.02
CA ASN A 612 -1.47 -24.32 1.29
C ASN A 612 -2.66 -24.14 2.27
N SER A 613 -3.89 -24.27 1.78
CA SER A 613 -5.13 -24.06 2.56
C SER A 613 -5.35 -25.02 3.73
N TRP A 614 -4.61 -26.12 3.82
CA TRP A 614 -4.80 -27.15 4.84
C TRP A 614 -3.51 -27.67 5.47
N MET A 615 -2.32 -27.33 4.90
CA MET A 615 -1.03 -27.83 5.35
C MET A 615 0.04 -26.74 5.27
N ASN A 616 0.93 -26.71 6.29
CA ASN A 616 2.21 -26.01 6.23
C ASN A 616 3.33 -27.03 6.49
N LEU A 617 4.39 -26.95 5.70
CA LEU A 617 5.59 -27.75 5.85
C LEU A 617 6.80 -26.83 5.90
N ASN A 618 7.56 -26.90 7.00
CA ASN A 618 8.84 -26.23 7.12
C ASN A 618 9.94 -27.26 7.25
N THR A 619 11.02 -27.07 6.50
CA THR A 619 12.19 -27.96 6.53
C THR A 619 13.45 -27.11 6.65
N TYR A 620 14.34 -27.52 7.49
CA TYR A 620 15.64 -26.90 7.72
C TYR A 620 16.73 -27.95 7.73
N LEU A 621 17.83 -27.68 7.03
CA LEU A 621 19.05 -28.48 7.06
C LEU A 621 20.24 -27.54 7.20
N GLN A 622 21.18 -27.84 8.12
CA GLN A 622 22.46 -27.15 8.19
C GLN A 622 23.58 -28.17 8.32
N LYS A 623 24.64 -27.93 7.57
CA LYS A 623 25.92 -28.64 7.68
C LYS A 623 27.04 -27.60 7.69
N GLY A 624 27.94 -27.71 8.68
CA GLY A 624 29.00 -26.73 8.91
C GLY A 624 28.58 -25.54 9.76
N SER A 625 29.58 -24.79 10.23
CA SER A 625 29.43 -23.70 11.21
C SER A 625 29.16 -22.39 10.47
N PHE A 626 27.98 -21.83 10.64
CA PHE A 626 27.59 -20.55 10.03
C PHE A 626 27.89 -19.33 10.90
N LEU A 627 28.02 -19.55 12.22
CA LEU A 627 28.34 -18.54 13.22
C LEU A 627 29.67 -18.89 13.91
N LEU A 628 30.37 -17.88 14.39
CA LEU A 628 31.60 -18.07 15.11
C LEU A 628 31.41 -18.94 16.39
N ALA A 629 30.32 -18.74 17.12
CA ALA A 629 29.93 -19.54 18.27
C ALA A 629 29.77 -21.04 17.94
N GLU A 630 29.22 -21.33 16.76
CA GLU A 630 29.09 -22.72 16.26
C GLU A 630 30.45 -23.33 15.94
N SER A 631 31.32 -22.51 15.30
CA SER A 631 32.71 -22.93 15.01
C SER A 631 33.47 -23.20 16.28
N TYR A 632 33.34 -22.38 17.31
CA TYR A 632 33.94 -22.56 18.62
C TYR A 632 33.45 -23.86 19.28
N ASN A 633 32.15 -24.08 19.36
CA ASN A 633 31.56 -25.28 19.94
C ASN A 633 31.95 -26.55 19.17
N SER A 634 32.03 -26.49 17.84
CA SER A 634 32.49 -27.60 16.98
C SER A 634 33.94 -27.94 17.24
N GLY A 635 34.80 -26.93 17.45
CA GLY A 635 36.20 -27.07 17.79
C GLY A 635 36.42 -27.74 19.13
N LEU A 636 35.73 -27.29 20.18
CA LEU A 636 35.79 -27.83 21.53
C LEU A 636 35.34 -29.30 21.59
N ASN A 637 34.22 -29.64 20.93
CA ASN A 637 33.63 -30.97 20.98
C ASN A 637 34.17 -31.90 19.90
N LYS A 638 35.03 -31.44 19.01
CA LYS A 638 35.52 -32.18 17.84
C LYS A 638 34.42 -32.78 16.96
N GLN A 639 33.22 -32.18 16.95
CA GLN A 639 32.06 -32.62 16.19
C GLN A 639 31.65 -31.57 15.18
N ARG A 640 31.34 -31.98 13.96
CA ARG A 640 30.85 -31.09 12.94
C ARG A 640 29.39 -30.73 13.21
N ILE A 641 29.05 -29.48 12.98
CA ILE A 641 27.65 -29.04 13.07
C ILE A 641 26.82 -29.71 11.99
N TYR A 642 25.80 -30.39 12.43
CA TYR A 642 24.75 -30.97 11.59
C TYR A 642 23.43 -30.78 12.27
N ARG A 643 22.50 -30.07 11.63
CA ARG A 643 21.13 -29.82 12.09
C ARG A 643 20.15 -30.19 11.01
N PHE A 644 19.10 -30.87 11.40
CA PHE A 644 17.97 -31.17 10.54
C PHE A 644 16.67 -30.94 11.30
N SER A 645 15.72 -30.26 10.66
CA SER A 645 14.37 -30.11 11.20
C SER A 645 13.34 -30.28 10.11
N ILE A 646 12.24 -30.94 10.43
CA ILE A 646 11.05 -31.01 9.60
C ILE A 646 9.83 -30.78 10.47
N SER A 647 8.95 -29.89 10.01
CA SER A 647 7.79 -29.43 10.77
C SER A 647 6.55 -29.38 9.88
N PRO A 648 5.87 -30.53 9.63
CA PRO A 648 4.55 -30.52 9.02
C PRO A 648 3.49 -30.08 10.05
N SER A 649 2.56 -29.25 9.62
CA SER A 649 1.36 -28.94 10.38
C SER A 649 0.14 -28.96 9.46
N PHE A 650 -0.94 -29.53 9.93
CA PHE A 650 -2.19 -29.69 9.22
C PHE A 650 -3.28 -28.95 9.97
N HIS A 651 -4.16 -28.27 9.24
CA HIS A 651 -5.31 -27.60 9.82
C HIS A 651 -6.55 -27.82 8.97
N GLN A 652 -7.67 -28.04 9.63
CA GLN A 652 -8.95 -28.31 8.98
C GLN A 652 -10.10 -27.68 9.78
N TYR A 653 -11.15 -27.30 9.06
CA TYR A 653 -12.37 -26.77 9.64
C TYR A 653 -13.50 -27.78 9.54
N PHE A 654 -14.28 -27.91 10.64
CA PHE A 654 -15.44 -28.81 10.75
C PHE A 654 -16.69 -28.05 11.22
N TRP A 655 -17.86 -28.65 11.05
CA TRP A 655 -19.15 -28.12 11.48
C TRP A 655 -19.40 -26.68 11.07
N ASN A 656 -19.46 -26.45 9.76
CA ASN A 656 -19.64 -25.10 9.19
C ASN A 656 -18.65 -24.09 9.79
N LYS A 657 -17.38 -24.51 9.95
CA LYS A 657 -16.27 -23.72 10.49
C LYS A 657 -16.41 -23.32 11.96
N LYS A 658 -17.27 -24.02 12.73
CA LYS A 658 -17.32 -23.83 14.18
C LYS A 658 -16.12 -24.42 14.88
N ILE A 659 -15.57 -25.53 14.37
CA ILE A 659 -14.36 -26.16 14.89
C ILE A 659 -13.23 -25.96 13.91
N ARG A 660 -12.09 -25.49 14.40
CA ARG A 660 -10.79 -25.56 13.73
C ARG A 660 -9.92 -26.55 14.48
N ALA A 661 -9.47 -27.57 13.81
CA ALA A 661 -8.51 -28.52 14.36
C ALA A 661 -7.16 -28.34 13.65
N GLU A 662 -6.08 -28.48 14.41
CA GLU A 662 -4.71 -28.36 13.94
C GLU A 662 -3.88 -29.47 14.59
N ALA A 663 -3.05 -30.15 13.80
CA ALA A 663 -2.11 -31.15 14.27
C ALA A 663 -0.75 -30.88 13.63
N GLY A 664 0.30 -30.96 14.42
CA GLY A 664 1.66 -30.68 13.97
C GLY A 664 2.68 -31.63 14.58
N LEU A 665 3.76 -31.82 13.83
CA LEU A 665 4.95 -32.54 14.26
C LEU A 665 6.15 -31.60 14.05
N ILE A 666 7.03 -31.52 15.02
CA ILE A 666 8.35 -30.90 14.87
C ILE A 666 9.37 -31.97 15.20
N PHE A 667 10.13 -32.39 14.22
CA PHE A 667 11.30 -33.24 14.44
C PHE A 667 12.55 -32.38 14.23
N TYR A 668 13.40 -32.36 15.22
CA TYR A 668 14.67 -31.68 15.21
C TYR A 668 15.80 -32.61 15.63
N ARG A 669 16.86 -32.62 14.85
CA ARG A 669 18.07 -33.39 15.13
C ARG A 669 19.28 -32.47 15.08
N GLU A 670 20.12 -32.56 16.08
CA GLU A 670 21.40 -31.88 16.15
C GLU A 670 22.49 -32.82 16.63
N ALA A 671 23.66 -32.74 16.02
CA ALA A 671 24.77 -33.63 16.31
C ALA A 671 25.25 -33.53 17.78
N LEU A 672 25.25 -32.31 18.35
CA LEU A 672 25.71 -32.05 19.72
C LEU A 672 24.67 -32.33 20.79
N PHE A 673 23.43 -31.93 20.55
CA PHE A 673 22.34 -31.92 21.55
C PHE A 673 21.32 -33.03 21.34
N GLY A 674 21.49 -33.90 20.33
CA GLY A 674 20.62 -35.05 20.11
C GLY A 674 19.36 -34.75 19.31
N ASN A 675 18.31 -35.53 19.59
CA ASN A 675 17.04 -35.47 18.86
C ASN A 675 15.95 -34.91 19.75
N ASN A 676 15.08 -34.13 19.11
CA ASN A 676 13.92 -33.56 19.75
C ASN A 676 12.70 -33.79 18.85
N THR A 677 11.63 -34.32 19.42
CA THR A 677 10.37 -34.51 18.70
C THR A 677 9.23 -33.90 19.50
N THR A 678 8.48 -33.01 18.85
CA THR A 678 7.32 -32.36 19.46
C THR A 678 6.08 -32.67 18.63
N TYR A 679 5.08 -33.23 19.26
CA TYR A 679 3.74 -33.44 18.71
C TYR A 679 2.83 -32.35 19.26
N THR A 680 2.07 -31.70 18.40
CA THR A 680 1.09 -30.67 18.79
C THR A 680 -0.28 -31.02 18.25
N VAL A 681 -1.30 -30.86 19.07
CA VAL A 681 -2.70 -30.95 18.65
C VAL A 681 -3.43 -29.80 19.29
N LYS A 682 -4.21 -29.08 18.48
CA LYS A 682 -5.04 -27.96 18.93
C LYS A 682 -6.42 -28.04 18.31
N ALA A 683 -7.43 -27.70 19.09
CA ALA A 683 -8.79 -27.53 18.61
C ALA A 683 -9.39 -26.24 19.20
N ASP A 684 -9.94 -25.42 18.34
CA ASP A 684 -10.67 -24.21 18.70
C ASP A 684 -12.16 -24.44 18.38
N TYR A 685 -13.04 -24.25 19.34
CA TYR A 685 -14.49 -24.38 19.19
C TYR A 685 -15.19 -23.03 19.42
N LYS A 686 -15.83 -22.51 18.41
CA LYS A 686 -16.65 -21.30 18.51
C LYS A 686 -17.98 -21.62 19.15
N ILE A 687 -18.10 -21.41 20.47
CA ILE A 687 -19.34 -21.62 21.24
C ILE A 687 -20.40 -20.61 20.72
N THR A 688 -20.00 -19.35 20.62
CA THR A 688 -20.79 -18.25 20.04
C THR A 688 -19.91 -17.45 19.09
N PRO A 689 -20.44 -16.49 18.31
CA PRO A 689 -19.61 -15.57 17.53
C PRO A 689 -18.61 -14.76 18.38
N LYS A 690 -18.86 -14.64 19.68
CA LYS A 690 -18.04 -13.87 20.63
C LYS A 690 -17.23 -14.73 21.59
N ALA A 691 -17.52 -16.00 21.72
CA ALA A 691 -16.85 -16.91 22.67
C ALA A 691 -16.23 -18.10 21.94
N THR A 692 -14.95 -18.34 22.21
CA THR A 692 -14.19 -19.47 21.65
C THR A 692 -13.57 -20.24 22.80
N PHE A 693 -13.86 -21.53 22.89
CA PHE A 693 -13.15 -22.47 23.73
C PHE A 693 -12.03 -23.08 22.92
N TYR A 694 -10.87 -23.27 23.53
CA TYR A 694 -9.77 -23.98 22.90
C TYR A 694 -9.16 -24.99 23.83
N ILE A 695 -8.65 -26.07 23.26
CA ILE A 695 -7.85 -27.07 23.90
C ILE A 695 -6.62 -27.35 23.05
N SER A 696 -5.47 -27.45 23.68
CA SER A 696 -4.23 -27.82 23.00
C SER A 696 -3.40 -28.73 23.86
N SER A 697 -2.74 -29.65 23.22
CA SER A 697 -1.81 -30.56 23.85
C SER A 697 -0.51 -30.59 23.06
N TYR A 698 0.60 -30.63 23.76
CA TYR A 698 1.87 -30.94 23.13
C TYR A 698 2.61 -31.99 23.96
N VAL A 699 3.29 -32.86 23.23
CA VAL A 699 4.18 -33.88 23.78
C VAL A 699 5.57 -33.60 23.23
N TYR A 700 6.48 -33.30 24.10
CA TYR A 700 7.87 -33.01 23.78
C TYR A 700 8.73 -34.19 24.24
N GLN A 701 9.52 -34.75 23.32
CA GLN A 701 10.45 -35.83 23.60
C GLN A 701 11.85 -35.40 23.25
N TYR A 702 12.74 -35.44 24.22
CA TYR A 702 14.13 -35.07 24.07
C TYR A 702 15.02 -36.25 24.36
N ARG A 703 15.89 -36.58 23.41
CA ARG A 703 16.82 -37.71 23.53
C ARG A 703 18.23 -37.28 23.17
N THR A 704 19.12 -37.36 24.14
CA THR A 704 20.58 -37.19 23.95
C THR A 704 21.30 -38.52 24.28
N SER A 705 22.64 -38.50 24.11
CA SER A 705 23.47 -39.62 24.58
C SER A 705 23.42 -39.84 26.07
N PHE A 706 23.08 -38.86 26.91
CA PHE A 706 23.09 -38.93 28.37
C PHE A 706 21.74 -38.71 29.04
N ALA A 707 20.72 -38.30 28.30
CA ALA A 707 19.41 -38.02 28.87
C ALA A 707 18.30 -38.35 27.90
N ASN A 708 17.23 -38.90 28.44
CA ASN A 708 15.96 -39.12 27.74
C ASN A 708 14.85 -38.56 28.60
N SER A 709 14.20 -37.52 28.14
CA SER A 709 13.11 -36.89 28.88
C SER A 709 11.87 -36.73 27.99
N SER A 710 10.72 -36.81 28.58
CA SER A 710 9.43 -36.58 27.94
C SER A 710 8.63 -35.60 28.78
N PHE A 711 8.17 -34.55 28.14
CA PHE A 711 7.29 -33.57 28.77
C PHE A 711 5.96 -33.55 28.03
N ARG A 712 4.87 -33.55 28.79
CA ARG A 712 3.52 -33.45 28.25
C ARG A 712 2.80 -32.26 28.86
N SER A 713 2.15 -31.49 28.03
CA SER A 713 1.35 -30.36 28.46
C SER A 713 -0.02 -30.42 27.85
N LEU A 714 -1.03 -30.20 28.68
CA LEU A 714 -2.41 -29.97 28.27
C LEU A 714 -2.77 -28.54 28.67
N GLN A 715 -3.29 -27.80 27.72
CA GLN A 715 -3.81 -26.46 27.92
C GLN A 715 -5.26 -26.40 27.48
N ALA A 716 -6.10 -25.74 28.25
CA ALA A 716 -7.48 -25.43 27.84
C ALA A 716 -7.83 -24.03 28.31
N GLY A 717 -8.66 -23.34 27.53
CA GLY A 717 -9.06 -21.98 27.86
C GLY A 717 -10.27 -21.51 27.09
N ILE A 718 -10.82 -20.43 27.57
CA ILE A 718 -11.93 -19.72 26.93
C ILE A 718 -11.53 -18.28 26.63
N THR A 719 -11.81 -17.83 25.41
CA THR A 719 -11.61 -16.46 24.99
C THR A 719 -12.96 -15.82 24.68
N GLN A 720 -13.24 -14.71 25.32
CA GLN A 720 -14.42 -13.89 25.10
C GLN A 720 -14.06 -12.59 24.41
N LYS A 721 -14.63 -12.33 23.22
CA LYS A 721 -14.54 -11.05 22.55
C LYS A 721 -15.40 -10.02 23.28
N LEU A 722 -14.82 -8.87 23.57
CA LEU A 722 -15.50 -7.72 24.15
C LEU A 722 -16.16 -6.88 23.03
N PRO A 723 -17.17 -6.07 23.36
CA PRO A 723 -17.73 -5.12 22.41
C PRO A 723 -16.65 -4.24 21.81
N ASP A 724 -16.71 -4.03 20.50
CA ASP A 724 -15.75 -3.16 19.83
C ASP A 724 -16.06 -1.69 20.14
N PRO A 725 -15.15 -0.95 20.79
CA PRO A 725 -15.36 0.48 21.08
C PRO A 725 -15.48 1.34 19.82
N ARG A 726 -15.02 0.86 18.67
CA ARG A 726 -15.20 1.53 17.36
C ARG A 726 -16.67 1.69 16.98
N GLN A 727 -17.57 0.94 17.57
CA GLN A 727 -19.02 1.08 17.39
C GLN A 727 -19.61 2.23 18.23
N HIS A 728 -18.84 2.78 19.16
CA HIS A 728 -19.27 3.88 20.00
C HIS A 728 -18.62 5.18 19.52
N ILE A 729 -19.40 5.99 18.82
CA ILE A 729 -19.00 7.34 18.48
C ILE A 729 -19.16 8.21 19.71
N SER A 730 -18.11 8.99 20.02
CA SER A 730 -18.20 10.06 21.01
C SER A 730 -19.18 11.13 20.52
N GLY A 731 -20.06 11.62 21.37
CA GLY A 731 -21.01 12.65 21.04
C GLY A 731 -22.48 12.23 21.25
N LYS A 732 -23.34 13.22 21.12
CA LYS A 732 -24.79 13.02 21.22
C LYS A 732 -25.30 12.22 20.04
N LYS A 733 -26.20 11.28 20.28
CA LYS A 733 -26.78 10.38 19.27
C LYS A 733 -28.29 10.44 19.32
N GLY A 734 -28.91 10.41 18.15
CA GLY A 734 -30.35 10.36 17.99
C GLY A 734 -30.83 9.07 17.33
N ASN A 735 -32.08 8.75 17.54
CA ASN A 735 -32.84 7.75 16.80
C ASN A 735 -33.81 8.48 15.89
N ILE A 736 -33.75 8.22 14.59
CA ILE A 736 -34.66 8.86 13.63
C ILE A 736 -35.58 7.83 13.00
N ALA A 737 -36.86 8.21 12.92
CA ALA A 737 -37.86 7.52 12.13
C ALA A 737 -38.25 8.43 10.97
N ILE A 738 -38.06 7.99 9.74
CA ILE A 738 -38.37 8.74 8.53
C ILE A 738 -39.57 8.09 7.87
N LEU A 739 -40.71 8.80 7.83
CA LEU A 739 -41.85 8.41 7.07
C LEU A 739 -41.74 8.99 5.66
N ILE A 740 -41.74 8.12 4.67
CA ILE A 740 -41.73 8.46 3.24
C ILE A 740 -43.14 8.25 2.75
N TYR A 741 -43.75 9.25 2.10
CA TYR A 741 -45.13 9.22 1.66
C TYR A 741 -45.29 9.89 0.28
N LYS A 742 -46.33 9.49 -0.44
CA LYS A 742 -46.76 10.11 -1.68
C LYS A 742 -47.58 11.34 -1.35
N ASP A 743 -47.03 12.51 -1.65
CA ASP A 743 -47.68 13.79 -1.45
C ASP A 743 -48.59 14.08 -2.67
N ASN A 744 -49.84 13.73 -2.56
CA ASN A 744 -50.78 13.78 -3.69
C ASN A 744 -51.32 15.19 -3.94
N ASN A 745 -51.35 16.04 -2.90
CA ASN A 745 -51.85 17.43 -2.99
C ASN A 745 -50.70 18.46 -3.07
N LEU A 746 -49.42 18.04 -3.00
CA LEU A 746 -48.23 18.85 -3.13
C LEU A 746 -48.09 19.94 -2.03
N ASN A 747 -48.66 19.70 -0.82
CA ASN A 747 -48.59 20.63 0.30
C ASN A 747 -47.39 20.38 1.24
N GLY A 748 -46.67 19.28 1.07
CA GLY A 748 -45.49 18.92 1.86
C GLY A 748 -45.80 18.42 3.29
N VAL A 749 -47.07 18.21 3.62
CA VAL A 749 -47.57 17.76 4.93
C VAL A 749 -48.27 16.43 4.76
N PHE A 750 -47.96 15.43 5.58
CA PHE A 750 -48.68 14.15 5.54
C PHE A 750 -50.09 14.32 6.13
N ASP A 751 -51.11 14.26 5.29
CA ASP A 751 -52.54 14.48 5.67
C ASP A 751 -53.49 13.50 4.98
N ALA A 752 -54.80 13.80 5.08
CA ALA A 752 -55.85 12.96 4.49
C ALA A 752 -55.82 13.02 2.96
N GLY A 753 -55.54 11.94 2.32
CA GLY A 753 -55.36 11.81 0.86
C GLY A 753 -53.98 11.40 0.43
N ASP A 754 -53.01 11.44 1.35
CA ASP A 754 -51.64 10.95 1.15
C ASP A 754 -51.52 9.48 1.53
N GLU A 755 -50.58 8.79 0.88
CA GLU A 755 -50.31 7.38 1.09
C GLU A 755 -48.85 7.17 1.53
N PRO A 756 -48.59 6.36 2.56
CA PRO A 756 -47.22 5.91 2.83
C PRO A 756 -46.61 5.25 1.58
N ALA A 757 -45.33 5.47 1.35
CA ALA A 757 -44.59 4.72 0.32
C ALA A 757 -44.58 3.23 0.70
N ASN A 758 -44.96 2.36 -0.24
CA ASN A 758 -45.13 0.92 0.03
C ASN A 758 -43.96 0.09 -0.47
N SER A 759 -42.99 0.70 -1.11
CA SER A 759 -41.77 0.03 -1.61
C SER A 759 -40.75 1.09 -2.02
N GLY A 760 -39.50 0.64 -2.19
CA GLY A 760 -38.45 1.45 -2.77
C GLY A 760 -37.17 1.48 -1.94
N THR A 761 -36.23 2.31 -2.35
CA THR A 761 -34.96 2.52 -1.66
C THR A 761 -34.69 4.00 -1.43
N ILE A 762 -34.20 4.36 -0.26
CA ILE A 762 -33.77 5.71 0.08
C ILE A 762 -32.34 5.66 0.61
N LEU A 763 -31.54 6.67 0.26
CA LEU A 763 -30.21 6.87 0.78
C LEU A 763 -30.24 7.96 1.86
N VAL A 764 -29.64 7.62 3.01
CA VAL A 764 -29.31 8.58 4.06
C VAL A 764 -27.79 8.71 4.04
N ASN A 765 -27.25 9.80 3.49
CA ASN A 765 -25.88 9.91 3.04
C ASN A 765 -25.54 8.77 2.04
N LYS A 766 -24.63 7.86 2.44
CA LYS A 766 -24.23 6.69 1.62
C LYS A 766 -24.93 5.39 2.04
N ILE A 767 -25.82 5.43 3.03
CA ILE A 767 -26.48 4.25 3.58
C ILE A 767 -27.82 4.04 2.89
N ILE A 768 -28.03 2.84 2.33
CA ILE A 768 -29.23 2.47 1.59
C ILE A 768 -30.23 1.83 2.58
N PHE A 769 -31.46 2.31 2.57
CA PHE A 769 -32.60 1.72 3.29
C PHE A 769 -33.63 1.23 2.30
N ILE A 770 -34.26 0.09 2.62
CA ILE A 770 -35.47 -0.36 1.94
C ILE A 770 -36.67 0.27 2.64
N VAL A 771 -37.54 0.86 1.85
CA VAL A 771 -38.80 1.42 2.34
C VAL A 771 -39.80 0.28 2.50
N PRO A 772 -40.28 -0.01 3.73
CA PRO A 772 -41.27 -1.05 3.98
C PRO A 772 -42.66 -0.56 3.58
N ALA A 773 -43.66 -1.49 3.60
CA ALA A 773 -45.05 -1.18 3.18
C ALA A 773 -45.72 -0.07 4.03
N ASN A 774 -45.26 0.21 5.24
CA ASN A 774 -45.71 1.31 6.10
C ASN A 774 -44.99 2.62 5.85
N GLY A 775 -44.10 2.71 4.87
CA GLY A 775 -43.35 3.88 4.51
C GLY A 775 -42.26 4.31 5.50
N THR A 776 -42.11 3.66 6.66
CA THR A 776 -41.25 4.15 7.74
C THR A 776 -39.94 3.38 7.84
N ILE A 777 -38.83 4.07 7.68
CA ILE A 777 -37.50 3.53 7.98
C ILE A 777 -37.00 4.03 9.34
N GLN A 778 -36.14 3.24 10.00
CA GLN A 778 -35.56 3.59 11.29
C GLN A 778 -34.03 3.58 11.20
N TYR A 779 -33.42 4.65 11.65
CA TYR A 779 -31.97 4.75 11.77
C TYR A 779 -31.62 5.13 13.21
N ASN A 780 -31.00 4.19 13.91
CA ASN A 780 -30.77 4.26 15.35
C ASN A 780 -29.31 4.62 15.67
N LYS A 781 -29.12 5.31 16.80
CA LYS A 781 -27.81 5.72 17.33
C LYS A 781 -26.98 6.55 16.34
N VAL A 782 -27.65 7.38 15.58
CA VAL A 782 -27.02 8.25 14.59
C VAL A 782 -26.39 9.45 15.29
N PRO A 783 -25.13 9.82 15.01
CA PRO A 783 -24.52 11.03 15.55
C PRO A 783 -25.34 12.27 15.20
N TYR A 784 -25.31 13.27 16.07
CA TYR A 784 -25.88 14.58 15.72
C TYR A 784 -25.09 15.19 14.56
N GLY A 785 -25.78 15.80 13.62
CA GLY A 785 -25.18 16.37 12.44
C GLY A 785 -26.14 16.50 11.26
N ASP A 786 -25.61 16.92 10.12
CA ASP A 786 -26.36 17.10 8.88
C ASP A 786 -26.26 15.83 8.01
N TYR A 787 -27.41 15.35 7.51
CA TYR A 787 -27.55 14.14 6.70
C TYR A 787 -28.34 14.43 5.43
N SER A 788 -27.77 14.08 4.30
CA SER A 788 -28.45 14.19 3.02
C SER A 788 -29.39 12.99 2.79
N LEU A 789 -30.60 13.28 2.37
CA LEU A 789 -31.57 12.30 1.88
C LEU A 789 -31.63 12.33 0.35
N ASN A 790 -31.56 11.18 -0.26
CA ASN A 790 -31.73 11.03 -1.71
C ASN A 790 -32.50 9.75 -2.02
N MET A 791 -33.34 9.79 -3.03
CA MET A 791 -34.12 8.65 -3.48
C MET A 791 -34.10 8.57 -4.99
N PRO A 792 -33.67 7.44 -5.58
CA PRO A 792 -33.83 7.21 -7.02
C PRO A 792 -35.29 7.24 -7.41
N LEU A 793 -35.61 7.64 -8.65
CA LEU A 793 -36.97 7.60 -9.16
C LEU A 793 -37.57 6.20 -9.03
N GLN A 794 -38.74 6.09 -8.45
CA GLN A 794 -39.48 4.84 -8.28
C GLN A 794 -40.94 5.02 -8.60
N ASN A 795 -41.44 4.23 -9.55
CA ASN A 795 -42.87 4.25 -9.94
C ASN A 795 -43.41 5.66 -10.27
N GLY A 796 -42.58 6.51 -10.88
CA GLY A 796 -42.96 7.90 -11.22
C GLY A 796 -42.95 8.89 -10.05
N TYR A 797 -42.43 8.52 -8.88
CA TYR A 797 -42.28 9.37 -7.71
C TYR A 797 -40.82 9.51 -7.30
N GLN A 798 -40.45 10.66 -6.74
CA GLN A 798 -39.12 10.98 -6.23
C GLN A 798 -39.24 11.93 -5.04
N ILE A 799 -38.32 11.78 -4.06
CA ILE A 799 -38.13 12.83 -3.07
C ILE A 799 -37.24 13.95 -3.65
N MET A 800 -37.50 15.18 -3.20
CA MET A 800 -36.52 16.25 -3.42
C MET A 800 -35.29 15.95 -2.58
N PRO A 801 -34.06 16.11 -3.12
CA PRO A 801 -32.87 16.03 -2.29
C PRO A 801 -33.00 16.98 -1.10
N THR A 802 -32.96 16.42 0.07
CA THR A 802 -33.24 17.13 1.31
C THR A 802 -32.13 16.87 2.32
N HIS A 803 -31.80 17.86 3.13
CA HIS A 803 -30.92 17.74 4.27
C HIS A 803 -31.75 17.68 5.55
N ILE A 804 -31.35 16.78 6.44
CA ILE A 804 -31.96 16.68 7.78
C ILE A 804 -30.88 16.91 8.84
N ILE A 805 -31.18 17.79 9.79
CA ILE A 805 -30.31 18.05 10.92
C ILE A 805 -30.77 17.20 12.08
N ILE A 806 -29.90 16.30 12.56
CA ILE A 806 -30.17 15.50 13.76
C ILE A 806 -29.56 16.21 14.95
N ASP A 807 -30.40 16.73 15.83
CA ASP A 807 -30.03 17.49 17.01
C ASP A 807 -30.75 17.03 18.30
N GLN A 808 -31.65 16.04 18.17
CA GLN A 808 -32.48 15.52 19.26
C GLN A 808 -32.29 14.00 19.43
N LYS A 809 -32.55 13.50 20.64
CA LYS A 809 -32.43 12.09 21.00
C LYS A 809 -33.41 11.20 20.22
N THR A 810 -34.56 11.71 19.84
CA THR A 810 -35.57 11.01 19.05
C THR A 810 -36.24 12.00 18.11
N MET A 811 -36.22 11.72 16.82
CA MET A 811 -36.83 12.55 15.78
C MET A 811 -37.75 11.73 14.88
N LYS A 812 -38.87 12.31 14.50
CA LYS A 812 -39.76 11.81 13.45
C LYS A 812 -39.77 12.81 12.31
N ILE A 813 -39.49 12.37 11.12
CA ILE A 813 -39.35 13.20 9.93
C ILE A 813 -40.26 12.65 8.85
N ASN A 814 -41.08 13.55 8.26
CA ASN A 814 -41.93 13.21 7.13
C ASN A 814 -41.27 13.70 5.86
N VAL A 815 -41.13 12.83 4.86
CA VAL A 815 -40.44 13.14 3.60
C VAL A 815 -41.42 12.89 2.44
N PRO A 816 -41.91 13.97 1.79
CA PRO A 816 -42.84 13.87 0.70
C PRO A 816 -42.16 13.34 -0.58
N MET A 817 -42.84 12.45 -1.27
CA MET A 817 -42.51 12.02 -2.63
C MET A 817 -43.44 12.74 -3.61
N GLN A 818 -42.87 13.37 -4.62
CA GLN A 818 -43.62 14.09 -5.64
C GLN A 818 -43.60 13.30 -6.96
N LYS A 819 -44.72 13.42 -7.74
CA LYS A 819 -44.77 12.88 -9.09
C LYS A 819 -43.66 13.52 -9.95
N SER A 820 -42.88 12.71 -10.59
CA SER A 820 -41.68 13.15 -11.31
C SER A 820 -41.56 12.44 -12.66
N GLY A 821 -40.97 13.12 -13.63
CA GLY A 821 -40.61 12.58 -14.94
C GLY A 821 -39.09 12.62 -15.19
N ASN A 822 -38.62 11.80 -16.11
CA ASN A 822 -37.26 11.81 -16.56
C ASN A 822 -37.05 12.84 -17.65
N VAL A 823 -36.06 13.70 -17.54
CA VAL A 823 -35.65 14.67 -18.56
C VAL A 823 -34.30 14.27 -19.08
N THR A 824 -34.22 14.04 -20.37
CA THR A 824 -32.97 13.70 -21.06
C THR A 824 -32.69 14.72 -22.16
N GLY A 825 -31.43 15.02 -22.40
CA GLY A 825 -31.04 15.93 -23.48
C GLY A 825 -29.53 15.81 -23.73
N ARG A 826 -29.09 16.57 -24.71
CA ARG A 826 -27.68 16.60 -25.10
C ARG A 826 -27.19 18.04 -25.27
N ILE A 827 -26.01 18.33 -24.77
CA ILE A 827 -25.26 19.53 -25.12
C ILE A 827 -24.37 19.17 -26.30
N VAL A 828 -24.38 20.02 -27.32
CA VAL A 828 -23.51 19.92 -28.50
C VAL A 828 -22.68 21.18 -28.60
N ILE A 829 -21.44 21.04 -29.07
CA ILE A 829 -20.54 22.19 -29.27
C ILE A 829 -20.38 22.38 -30.78
N ASN A 830 -20.73 23.59 -31.23
CA ASN A 830 -20.42 24.02 -32.58
C ASN A 830 -19.09 24.74 -32.63
N PHE A 831 -18.14 24.17 -33.35
CA PHE A 831 -16.82 24.75 -33.54
C PHE A 831 -16.34 24.53 -34.96
N ASN A 832 -15.49 25.47 -35.43
CA ASN A 832 -14.84 25.37 -36.75
C ASN A 832 -13.39 24.95 -36.53
N GLU A 833 -13.00 23.78 -37.02
CA GLU A 833 -11.67 23.21 -36.82
C GLU A 833 -10.53 24.14 -37.21
N ASN A 834 -10.75 24.96 -38.26
CA ASN A 834 -9.73 25.86 -38.79
C ASN A 834 -9.68 27.22 -38.08
N LYS A 835 -10.78 27.67 -37.47
CA LYS A 835 -10.91 29.01 -36.90
C LYS A 835 -11.07 29.03 -35.38
N SER A 836 -11.52 27.95 -34.76
CA SER A 836 -11.78 27.91 -33.33
C SER A 836 -10.50 27.93 -32.49
N LEU A 837 -10.55 28.58 -31.32
CA LEU A 837 -9.43 28.63 -30.37
C LEU A 837 -9.13 27.29 -29.75
N GLN A 838 -10.11 26.42 -29.65
CA GLN A 838 -9.98 25.07 -29.10
C GLN A 838 -10.45 24.05 -30.13
N ILE A 839 -9.59 23.07 -30.42
CA ILE A 839 -9.91 21.93 -31.28
C ILE A 839 -10.37 20.79 -30.37
N ASN A 840 -11.51 20.20 -30.72
CA ASN A 840 -12.10 19.07 -29.99
C ASN A 840 -12.37 19.35 -28.48
N PRO A 841 -13.23 20.32 -28.15
CA PRO A 841 -13.56 20.65 -26.78
C PRO A 841 -14.31 19.49 -26.09
N SER A 842 -13.97 19.23 -24.82
CA SER A 842 -14.65 18.19 -24.03
C SER A 842 -16.09 18.56 -23.72
N LEU A 843 -17.00 17.61 -23.93
CA LEU A 843 -18.42 17.72 -23.57
C LEU A 843 -18.69 17.24 -22.14
N ALA A 844 -17.72 16.56 -21.50
CA ALA A 844 -17.87 16.01 -20.15
C ALA A 844 -17.86 17.10 -19.08
N GLY A 845 -18.76 16.98 -18.12
CA GLY A 845 -18.77 17.82 -16.91
C GLY A 845 -19.30 19.24 -17.12
N ILE A 846 -19.86 19.58 -18.27
CA ILE A 846 -20.52 20.86 -18.49
C ILE A 846 -21.74 20.94 -17.57
N SER A 847 -21.84 22.03 -16.78
CA SER A 847 -22.94 22.26 -15.87
C SER A 847 -24.13 22.90 -16.58
N LEU A 848 -25.29 22.23 -16.47
CA LEU A 848 -26.58 22.75 -16.94
C LEU A 848 -27.41 23.16 -15.73
N LEU A 849 -27.98 24.35 -15.73
CA LEU A 849 -28.87 24.85 -14.71
C LEU A 849 -30.32 24.69 -15.20
N ILE A 850 -31.16 24.13 -14.34
CA ILE A 850 -32.60 23.94 -14.61
C ILE A 850 -33.37 24.70 -13.54
N LYS A 851 -34.08 25.74 -13.96
CA LYS A 851 -34.82 26.63 -13.08
C LYS A 851 -36.32 26.32 -13.15
N GLY A 852 -36.95 26.01 -12.02
CA GLY A 852 -38.40 25.83 -11.92
C GLY A 852 -39.15 27.15 -11.77
N LYS A 853 -40.47 27.12 -11.89
CA LYS A 853 -41.35 28.27 -11.60
C LYS A 853 -41.31 28.70 -10.12
N ASP A 854 -40.99 27.78 -9.25
CA ASP A 854 -40.75 27.98 -7.81
C ASP A 854 -39.47 28.75 -7.50
N GLY A 855 -38.67 29.08 -8.52
CA GLY A 855 -37.39 29.75 -8.39
C GLY A 855 -36.23 28.81 -8.00
N MET A 856 -36.49 27.54 -7.71
CA MET A 856 -35.42 26.57 -7.43
C MET A 856 -34.56 26.30 -8.67
N ILE A 857 -33.25 26.32 -8.48
CA ILE A 857 -32.24 26.02 -9.51
C ILE A 857 -31.57 24.69 -9.16
N ARG A 858 -31.55 23.78 -10.14
CA ARG A 858 -30.85 22.50 -10.05
C ARG A 858 -29.75 22.45 -11.08
N ALA A 859 -28.61 21.94 -10.69
CA ALA A 859 -27.48 21.74 -11.59
C ALA A 859 -27.35 20.26 -11.96
N VAL A 860 -27.18 19.97 -13.24
CA VAL A 860 -26.84 18.64 -13.76
C VAL A 860 -25.59 18.75 -14.61
N LYS A 861 -24.74 17.72 -14.59
CA LYS A 861 -23.52 17.68 -15.40
C LYS A 861 -23.67 16.70 -16.54
N THR A 862 -23.08 17.06 -17.68
CA THR A 862 -23.02 16.20 -18.87
C THR A 862 -22.02 15.08 -18.73
N GLY A 863 -22.31 13.94 -19.37
CA GLY A 863 -21.36 12.85 -19.63
C GLY A 863 -20.37 13.17 -20.76
N GLU A 864 -19.56 12.18 -21.14
CA GLU A 864 -18.51 12.35 -22.17
C GLU A 864 -19.08 12.73 -23.56
N ASP A 865 -20.22 12.20 -23.93
CA ASP A 865 -20.92 12.50 -25.19
C ASP A 865 -21.79 13.74 -25.12
N GLY A 866 -21.75 14.50 -24.01
CA GLY A 866 -22.61 15.67 -23.79
C GLY A 866 -24.04 15.33 -23.35
N ASP A 867 -24.36 14.07 -23.17
CA ASP A 867 -25.66 13.62 -22.71
C ASP A 867 -25.86 13.92 -21.22
N TYR A 868 -27.08 14.31 -20.85
CA TYR A 868 -27.49 14.47 -19.47
C TYR A 868 -28.86 13.87 -19.23
N SER A 869 -29.09 13.44 -17.99
CA SER A 869 -30.36 12.92 -17.51
C SER A 869 -30.61 13.42 -16.10
N VAL A 870 -31.82 13.88 -15.85
CA VAL A 870 -32.25 14.40 -14.56
C VAL A 870 -33.72 14.07 -14.33
N TYR A 871 -34.09 13.75 -13.11
CA TYR A 871 -35.48 13.58 -12.70
C TYR A 871 -35.97 14.87 -12.06
N LEU A 872 -37.11 15.35 -12.55
CA LEU A 872 -37.78 16.60 -12.12
C LEU A 872 -39.22 16.31 -11.75
N PRO A 873 -39.77 16.99 -10.73
CA PRO A 873 -41.20 17.01 -10.47
C PRO A 873 -41.99 17.45 -11.69
N GLU A 874 -43.24 17.04 -11.74
CA GLU A 874 -44.16 17.52 -12.77
C GLU A 874 -44.27 19.04 -12.75
N GLY A 875 -44.05 19.68 -13.90
CA GLY A 875 -44.03 21.14 -13.99
C GLY A 875 -43.35 21.68 -15.22
N THR A 876 -43.19 23.02 -15.29
CA THR A 876 -42.49 23.72 -16.38
C THR A 876 -41.18 24.29 -15.84
N TYR A 877 -40.10 24.07 -16.59
CA TYR A 877 -38.73 24.44 -16.25
C TYR A 877 -38.05 25.18 -17.38
N GLN A 878 -37.01 25.91 -17.08
CA GLN A 878 -36.07 26.50 -18.02
C GLN A 878 -34.70 25.91 -17.83
N ALA A 879 -34.09 25.38 -18.88
CA ALA A 879 -32.74 24.81 -18.87
C ALA A 879 -31.78 25.69 -19.67
N TYR A 880 -30.63 25.99 -19.10
CA TYR A 880 -29.54 26.77 -19.68
C TYR A 880 -28.18 26.37 -19.11
N PRO A 881 -27.09 26.50 -19.86
CA PRO A 881 -25.76 26.21 -19.37
C PRO A 881 -25.33 27.18 -18.26
N ASP A 882 -24.58 26.71 -17.26
CA ASP A 882 -23.99 27.58 -16.25
C ASP A 882 -22.83 28.37 -16.88
N VAL A 883 -23.16 29.56 -17.42
CA VAL A 883 -22.23 30.40 -18.16
C VAL A 883 -20.98 30.75 -17.36
N MET A 884 -21.09 30.83 -16.02
CA MET A 884 -19.95 31.12 -15.14
C MET A 884 -18.95 29.96 -14.99
N ARG A 885 -19.39 28.74 -15.28
CA ARG A 885 -18.57 27.52 -15.16
C ARG A 885 -18.23 26.91 -16.52
N LEU A 886 -18.52 27.59 -17.63
CA LEU A 886 -18.07 27.13 -18.94
C LEU A 886 -16.54 27.24 -19.05
N PRO A 887 -15.89 26.30 -19.79
CA PRO A 887 -14.45 26.41 -20.10
C PRO A 887 -14.11 27.73 -20.83
N GLU A 888 -12.88 28.21 -20.68
CA GLU A 888 -12.43 29.56 -21.06
C GLU A 888 -12.78 29.99 -22.49
N HIS A 889 -12.81 29.07 -23.44
CA HIS A 889 -13.06 29.39 -24.86
C HIS A 889 -14.46 29.01 -25.35
N ILE A 890 -15.33 28.56 -24.45
CA ILE A 890 -16.68 28.12 -24.76
C ILE A 890 -17.66 29.16 -24.24
N TYR A 891 -18.68 29.48 -25.03
CA TYR A 891 -19.75 30.41 -24.63
C TYR A 891 -21.12 29.92 -25.12
N PHE A 892 -22.14 30.45 -24.49
CA PHE A 892 -23.53 30.23 -24.84
C PHE A 892 -24.18 31.57 -25.15
N ASP A 893 -24.82 31.67 -26.30
CA ASP A 893 -25.51 32.86 -26.79
C ASP A 893 -27.01 32.57 -27.16
N GLY A 894 -27.48 31.38 -26.76
CA GLY A 894 -28.88 30.97 -27.00
C GLY A 894 -29.81 31.39 -25.86
N GLU A 895 -31.09 31.20 -26.07
CA GLU A 895 -32.13 31.38 -25.05
C GLU A 895 -32.30 30.11 -24.19
N PRO A 896 -32.77 30.26 -22.93
CA PRO A 896 -33.08 29.10 -22.08
C PRO A 896 -34.19 28.23 -22.74
N VAL A 897 -33.96 26.92 -22.74
CA VAL A 897 -34.90 25.97 -23.32
C VAL A 897 -36.02 25.68 -22.32
N GLN A 898 -37.27 25.86 -22.73
CA GLN A 898 -38.43 25.50 -21.90
C GLN A 898 -38.70 24.00 -21.95
N ILE A 899 -38.93 23.41 -20.77
CA ILE A 899 -39.17 21.98 -20.58
C ILE A 899 -40.45 21.82 -19.80
N THR A 900 -41.38 21.01 -20.33
CA THR A 900 -42.61 20.61 -19.63
C THR A 900 -42.46 19.15 -19.22
N VAL A 901 -42.39 18.89 -17.92
CA VAL A 901 -42.21 17.55 -17.33
C VAL A 901 -43.57 16.99 -16.96
N LYS A 902 -43.86 15.78 -17.41
CA LYS A 902 -45.04 14.99 -17.02
C LYS A 902 -44.58 13.76 -16.23
N SER A 903 -45.40 13.38 -15.23
CA SER A 903 -45.08 12.22 -14.37
C SER A 903 -44.93 10.93 -15.17
N ALA A 904 -43.96 10.13 -14.84
CA ALA A 904 -43.65 8.83 -15.44
C ALA A 904 -43.35 8.85 -16.95
N ILE A 905 -43.15 10.01 -17.54
CA ILE A 905 -42.86 10.17 -18.97
C ILE A 905 -41.40 10.67 -19.10
N ALA A 906 -40.67 10.10 -20.07
CA ALA A 906 -39.37 10.62 -20.47
C ALA A 906 -39.58 11.82 -21.42
N THR A 907 -39.07 12.99 -21.03
CA THR A 907 -39.09 14.20 -21.82
C THR A 907 -37.72 14.44 -22.43
N THR A 908 -37.63 14.41 -23.77
CA THR A 908 -36.38 14.73 -24.47
C THR A 908 -36.31 16.23 -24.74
N VAL A 909 -35.25 16.87 -24.31
CA VAL A 909 -35.00 18.30 -24.52
C VAL A 909 -34.28 18.48 -25.84
N PRO A 910 -34.61 19.54 -26.63
CA PRO A 910 -33.80 19.89 -27.80
C PRO A 910 -32.34 20.12 -27.43
N ASN A 911 -31.43 19.80 -28.35
CA ASN A 911 -30.00 19.99 -28.14
C ASN A 911 -29.66 21.45 -27.79
N ILE A 912 -28.92 21.62 -26.74
CA ILE A 912 -28.40 22.92 -26.33
C ILE A 912 -27.04 23.08 -26.98
N THR A 913 -26.90 24.10 -27.86
CA THR A 913 -25.68 24.31 -28.63
C THR A 913 -24.78 25.35 -27.97
N LEU A 914 -23.59 24.97 -27.66
CA LEU A 914 -22.49 25.86 -27.22
C LEU A 914 -21.62 26.22 -28.42
N LYS A 915 -20.92 27.34 -28.36
CA LYS A 915 -20.01 27.80 -29.40
C LYS A 915 -18.58 27.97 -28.84
N VAL A 916 -17.57 27.79 -29.70
CA VAL A 916 -16.18 28.03 -29.37
C VAL A 916 -15.76 29.36 -29.97
N LYS A 917 -15.03 30.19 -29.19
CA LYS A 917 -14.49 31.48 -29.66
C LYS A 917 -13.54 31.25 -30.83
N GLU A 918 -13.66 32.12 -31.87
CA GLU A 918 -12.81 32.05 -33.02
C GLU A 918 -11.51 32.83 -32.79
N LYS A 919 -10.44 32.45 -33.48
CA LYS A 919 -9.15 33.13 -33.48
C LYS A 919 -9.30 34.48 -34.21
N LYS A 920 -8.92 35.58 -33.59
CA LYS A 920 -8.73 36.85 -34.28
C LYS A 920 -7.45 36.77 -35.08
N ILE A 921 -7.56 36.72 -36.42
CA ILE A 921 -6.40 36.76 -37.32
C ILE A 921 -6.14 38.24 -37.61
N GLU A 922 -5.15 38.85 -36.98
CA GLU A 922 -4.62 40.15 -37.37
C GLU A 922 -3.63 39.94 -38.54
N VAL A 923 -4.01 40.31 -39.74
CA VAL A 923 -3.11 40.36 -40.88
C VAL A 923 -2.30 41.64 -40.77
N LYS A 924 -1.07 41.57 -40.30
CA LYS A 924 -0.13 42.69 -40.43
C LYS A 924 0.41 42.73 -41.83
N HIS A 925 -0.06 43.71 -42.63
CA HIS A 925 0.58 44.05 -43.88
C HIS A 925 1.90 44.82 -43.60
N PHE A 926 3.02 44.15 -43.77
CA PHE A 926 4.30 44.80 -43.86
C PHE A 926 4.36 45.50 -45.22
N LYS A 927 4.36 46.84 -45.25
CA LYS A 927 4.70 47.59 -46.44
C LYS A 927 6.19 47.33 -46.75
N SER A 928 6.48 46.89 -47.98
CA SER A 928 7.77 46.68 -48.55
C SER A 928 8.55 47.99 -48.60
#